data_eac4c57329fea724d892bee840d013cc
#
_entry.id   eac4c57329fea724d892bee840d013cc
#
_cell.length_a   1.000
_cell.length_b   1.000
_cell.length_c   1.000
_cell.angle_alpha   90.00
_cell.angle_beta   90.00
_cell.angle_gamma   90.00
#
_symmetry.space_group_name_H-M   'P 1'
#
loop_
_entity.id
_entity.type
_entity.pdbx_description
1 polymer ?
#
loop_
_entity_poly.entity_id
_entity_poly.type
_entity_poly.pdbx_seq_one_letter_code
_entity_poly.pdbx_strand_id
1 'polypeptide(L)'
;MRPYNHDIYLNGYKAVTFEGPLRLGTYDSYGNERIRVLCSPEWDGLTIVATFKAASAVEVLVNADGMLDVPPEATATQQAAAGRCALTFVGTGEGRQTISCTTYYLVQDHATVGNVTPDPTPDKWQQFVDQVAADRTGAAAAAKEAARNAQDAKTAESNAKDSADNAAASATAAAGSAQAAAKSAEAAAQSATKAQGSADAAAKSAETAKTAETGAGSNAAAARNSADRASASAAAANESQTAAKASQDAASASASTASSKATAAGNSAAAAAASEKNAAASSAAAKTAQSAAETAKTGAESAKTAADNSAKVAASSASTASGAASTATAQATAAKSSADNAASSATAAKSSEAAAAKSAQGAANAETAAKAAQSAAETAKTGADTAASSASEKATAAASSATAAKSSETAAAKSADDAKNYAAQVAGIVTSQAIFGVNFSGSASAGTRVGAAKDFVFTPGTDTSAGQNSFDAVYPWAGMRRCCCTLNADGTVKVNAYKGQPGYIEDGTNGEVLVEIPLFYVSGMLDVAPSISMSMLPGYRAPRKFLNVDGSLKQKCYVRAFPGSIGTDSKLHSIAGAVPTGGQNITQFLNSARKWGDTYSVGTSADFEVLAYLMIVVYGTRHAQSKINGCVSLYGANIAVAAATDNAASVVVAKSAGIEPGMVISIGTGDENETIAKRRIVTSVETIDGDATNVKVNFDGDPVTTTTDHKVWRIMQSTGTANSVIATCGSPVSNTDGRHSFVFYGVENPLYGNQWRFECDWKLVDGVPYWCDDPTKYSWTSNDGYIALDTMAMPDEGWATALQQDDRALSVQITKSVGGSSGTHLADYFWINKSGIRIALHGGGSGRGDRAGPFDLRLASGAGDAGWTVGGDLSIPG
;
A
#
# COMPACT_ATOMS: atom_id res chain seq x y z
N MET A 1 -33.73 -29.58 9.76
CA MET A 1 -32.90 -30.17 8.68
C MET A 1 -32.81 -29.15 7.56
N ARG A 2 -31.66 -29.00 6.90
CA ARG A 2 -31.64 -28.19 5.68
C ARG A 2 -32.34 -28.99 4.58
N PRO A 3 -33.26 -28.42 3.81
CA PRO A 3 -33.91 -29.12 2.73
C PRO A 3 -32.86 -29.59 1.70
N TYR A 4 -33.00 -30.78 1.19
CA TYR A 4 -32.18 -31.29 0.11
C TYR A 4 -32.54 -30.56 -1.19
N ASN A 5 -31.57 -30.04 -1.93
CA ASN A 5 -31.79 -29.25 -3.13
C ASN A 5 -31.47 -30.09 -4.37
N HIS A 6 -32.37 -30.11 -5.33
CA HIS A 6 -32.17 -30.69 -6.66
C HIS A 6 -31.98 -29.57 -7.69
N ASP A 7 -31.02 -29.69 -8.57
CA ASP A 7 -30.79 -28.73 -9.63
C ASP A 7 -31.39 -29.19 -10.96
N ILE A 8 -32.22 -28.36 -11.55
CA ILE A 8 -32.77 -28.58 -12.89
C ILE A 8 -32.39 -27.40 -13.78
N TYR A 9 -31.81 -27.67 -14.91
CA TYR A 9 -31.50 -26.68 -15.92
C TYR A 9 -32.50 -26.71 -17.07
N LEU A 10 -33.24 -25.62 -17.24
CA LEU A 10 -34.14 -25.40 -18.37
C LEU A 10 -33.33 -24.80 -19.52
N ASN A 11 -33.04 -25.65 -20.52
CA ASN A 11 -32.26 -25.27 -21.70
C ASN A 11 -33.19 -25.30 -22.93
N GLY A 12 -33.72 -24.16 -23.32
CA GLY A 12 -34.74 -24.06 -24.35
C GLY A 12 -35.94 -24.93 -23.99
N TYR A 13 -36.31 -25.83 -24.84
CA TYR A 13 -37.45 -26.76 -24.67
C TYR A 13 -37.08 -28.05 -23.92
N LYS A 14 -35.96 -28.09 -23.21
CA LYS A 14 -35.50 -29.28 -22.46
C LYS A 14 -35.25 -28.95 -21.01
N ALA A 15 -35.75 -29.79 -20.11
CA ALA A 15 -35.36 -29.77 -18.72
C ALA A 15 -34.31 -30.87 -18.45
N VAL A 16 -33.11 -30.49 -18.00
CA VAL A 16 -31.99 -31.39 -17.76
C VAL A 16 -31.75 -31.50 -16.27
N THR A 17 -31.62 -32.72 -15.76
CA THR A 17 -31.21 -33.02 -14.40
C THR A 17 -29.75 -33.41 -14.37
N PHE A 18 -28.95 -32.89 -13.43
CA PHE A 18 -27.49 -33.12 -13.38
C PHE A 18 -27.10 -34.46 -12.76
N GLU A 19 -27.97 -35.06 -11.95
CA GLU A 19 -27.65 -36.25 -11.15
C GLU A 19 -28.36 -37.53 -11.64
N GLY A 20 -28.70 -37.61 -12.93
CA GLY A 20 -29.42 -38.73 -13.50
C GLY A 20 -30.93 -38.60 -13.31
N PRO A 21 -31.72 -39.70 -13.16
CA PRO A 21 -33.15 -39.59 -12.96
C PRO A 21 -33.50 -38.83 -11.69
N LEU A 22 -34.24 -37.73 -11.80
CA LEU A 22 -34.68 -36.92 -10.67
C LEU A 22 -35.44 -37.81 -9.69
N ARG A 23 -35.08 -37.82 -8.44
CA ARG A 23 -35.72 -38.54 -7.36
C ARG A 23 -36.23 -37.55 -6.32
N LEU A 24 -37.52 -37.45 -6.14
CA LEU A 24 -38.13 -36.53 -5.19
C LEU A 24 -38.74 -37.33 -4.04
N GLY A 25 -38.03 -37.33 -2.90
CA GLY A 25 -38.50 -37.93 -1.67
C GLY A 25 -38.97 -39.40 -1.71
N THR A 26 -39.60 -39.81 -0.64
CA THR A 26 -40.27 -41.10 -0.52
C THR A 26 -41.78 -40.84 -0.59
N TYR A 27 -42.58 -41.89 -0.85
CA TYR A 27 -44.04 -41.80 -0.85
C TYR A 27 -44.54 -41.07 0.41
N ASP A 28 -45.40 -40.10 0.20
CA ASP A 28 -46.00 -39.27 1.25
C ASP A 28 -45.01 -38.38 2.04
N SER A 29 -43.82 -38.15 1.54
CA SER A 29 -42.86 -37.20 2.12
C SER A 29 -43.08 -35.77 1.58
N TYR A 30 -42.94 -34.77 2.44
CA TYR A 30 -43.07 -33.36 2.04
C TYR A 30 -42.24 -32.43 2.93
N GLY A 31 -41.95 -31.23 2.42
CA GLY A 31 -41.25 -30.18 3.16
C GLY A 31 -39.77 -30.38 3.34
N ASN A 32 -39.18 -31.44 2.77
CA ASN A 32 -37.76 -31.78 2.94
C ASN A 32 -36.90 -31.51 1.70
N GLU A 33 -37.54 -31.21 0.57
CA GLU A 33 -36.85 -31.08 -0.70
C GLU A 33 -37.27 -29.83 -1.45
N ARG A 34 -36.29 -29.25 -2.15
CA ARG A 34 -36.43 -28.08 -2.99
C ARG A 34 -35.83 -28.35 -4.36
N ILE A 35 -36.37 -27.68 -5.35
CA ILE A 35 -35.80 -27.68 -6.68
C ILE A 35 -35.26 -26.27 -6.96
N ARG A 36 -34.00 -26.20 -7.33
CA ARG A 36 -33.43 -24.99 -7.90
C ARG A 36 -33.51 -25.08 -9.42
N VAL A 37 -34.18 -24.14 -10.01
CA VAL A 37 -34.40 -24.03 -11.45
C VAL A 37 -33.36 -23.05 -11.99
N LEU A 38 -32.48 -23.52 -12.81
CA LEU A 38 -31.50 -22.73 -13.55
C LEU A 38 -31.99 -22.61 -15.00
N CYS A 39 -31.91 -21.45 -15.59
CA CYS A 39 -32.50 -21.17 -16.88
C CYS A 39 -31.52 -20.72 -17.92
N SER A 40 -31.71 -21.13 -19.17
CA SER A 40 -31.09 -20.50 -20.33
C SER A 40 -31.80 -19.18 -20.66
N PRO A 41 -31.13 -18.25 -21.42
CA PRO A 41 -31.67 -16.91 -21.68
C PRO A 41 -33.10 -16.87 -22.26
N GLU A 42 -33.59 -17.95 -22.88
CA GLU A 42 -34.93 -18.01 -23.45
C GLU A 42 -36.06 -18.03 -22.37
N TRP A 43 -35.67 -18.24 -21.12
CA TRP A 43 -36.57 -18.23 -19.98
C TRP A 43 -36.49 -16.92 -19.17
N ASP A 44 -35.59 -16.01 -19.54
CA ASP A 44 -35.37 -14.74 -18.80
C ASP A 44 -36.63 -13.85 -18.89
N GLY A 45 -37.04 -13.35 -17.74
CA GLY A 45 -38.22 -12.47 -17.62
C GLY A 45 -39.56 -13.16 -17.70
N LEU A 46 -39.61 -14.49 -17.83
CA LEU A 46 -40.85 -15.24 -17.82
C LEU A 46 -41.27 -15.63 -16.39
N THR A 47 -42.57 -15.63 -16.14
CA THR A 47 -43.13 -16.25 -14.95
C THR A 47 -43.15 -17.76 -15.17
N ILE A 48 -42.42 -18.50 -14.36
CA ILE A 48 -42.26 -19.95 -14.51
C ILE A 48 -43.14 -20.69 -13.51
N VAL A 49 -43.99 -21.56 -14.02
CA VAL A 49 -44.82 -22.45 -13.23
C VAL A 49 -44.38 -23.90 -13.46
N ALA A 50 -44.14 -24.61 -12.40
CA ALA A 50 -43.81 -26.02 -12.40
C ALA A 50 -45.07 -26.83 -12.10
N THR A 51 -45.48 -27.72 -12.98
CA THR A 51 -46.60 -28.63 -12.79
C THR A 51 -46.06 -30.02 -12.48
N PHE A 52 -46.28 -30.47 -11.27
CA PHE A 52 -46.05 -31.87 -10.87
C PHE A 52 -47.26 -32.70 -11.20
N LYS A 53 -47.09 -33.75 -11.96
CA LYS A 53 -48.16 -34.68 -12.33
C LYS A 53 -47.83 -36.06 -11.81
N ALA A 54 -48.34 -36.32 -10.62
CA ALA A 54 -48.32 -37.64 -9.98
C ALA A 54 -49.71 -38.28 -10.06
N ALA A 55 -50.41 -38.55 -8.94
CA ALA A 55 -51.80 -38.97 -8.94
C ALA A 55 -52.77 -37.84 -9.31
N SER A 56 -52.43 -36.63 -8.89
CA SER A 56 -53.11 -35.39 -9.30
C SER A 56 -52.06 -34.44 -9.88
N ALA A 57 -52.51 -33.40 -10.59
CA ALA A 57 -51.65 -32.37 -11.05
C ALA A 57 -51.68 -31.19 -10.05
N VAL A 58 -50.51 -30.72 -9.63
CA VAL A 58 -50.37 -29.54 -8.80
C VAL A 58 -49.37 -28.58 -9.44
N GLU A 59 -49.69 -27.32 -9.37
CA GLU A 59 -48.87 -26.25 -9.95
C GLU A 59 -48.22 -25.44 -8.86
N VAL A 60 -46.89 -25.23 -8.97
CA VAL A 60 -46.08 -24.47 -8.03
C VAL A 60 -45.37 -23.35 -8.81
N LEU A 61 -45.47 -22.15 -8.30
CA LEU A 61 -44.75 -21.00 -8.86
C LEU A 61 -43.25 -21.06 -8.47
N VAL A 62 -42.39 -20.93 -9.43
CA VAL A 62 -40.93 -20.75 -9.17
C VAL A 62 -40.75 -19.34 -8.64
N ASN A 63 -40.14 -19.17 -7.47
CA ASN A 63 -39.94 -17.87 -6.87
C ASN A 63 -38.86 -17.07 -7.61
N ALA A 64 -38.69 -15.80 -7.24
CA ALA A 64 -37.73 -14.90 -7.87
C ALA A 64 -36.25 -15.34 -7.72
N ASP A 65 -35.96 -16.17 -6.72
CA ASP A 65 -34.61 -16.74 -6.51
C ASP A 65 -34.37 -18.02 -7.32
N GLY A 66 -35.31 -18.38 -8.19
CA GLY A 66 -35.28 -19.60 -8.97
C GLY A 66 -35.53 -20.88 -8.17
N MET A 67 -36.15 -20.79 -7.01
CA MET A 67 -36.40 -21.93 -6.13
C MET A 67 -37.90 -22.28 -6.07
N LEU A 68 -38.22 -23.57 -5.91
CA LEU A 68 -39.54 -24.03 -5.55
C LEU A 68 -39.44 -25.18 -4.53
N ASP A 69 -40.41 -25.25 -3.65
CA ASP A 69 -40.56 -26.36 -2.73
C ASP A 69 -41.30 -27.50 -3.43
N VAL A 70 -40.88 -28.72 -3.18
CA VAL A 70 -41.59 -29.89 -3.71
C VAL A 70 -42.94 -30.04 -2.96
N PRO A 71 -44.10 -29.93 -3.68
CA PRO A 71 -45.37 -29.97 -3.04
C PRO A 71 -45.74 -31.41 -2.54
N PRO A 72 -46.51 -31.53 -1.48
CA PRO A 72 -46.90 -32.85 -0.96
C PRO A 72 -47.54 -33.74 -2.01
N GLU A 73 -48.33 -33.20 -2.91
CA GLU A 73 -49.00 -33.93 -3.98
C GLU A 73 -48.02 -34.59 -4.97
N ALA A 74 -46.82 -34.07 -5.10
CA ALA A 74 -45.76 -34.61 -5.94
C ALA A 74 -45.26 -35.99 -5.44
N THR A 75 -45.33 -36.22 -4.15
CA THR A 75 -44.92 -37.49 -3.51
C THR A 75 -46.08 -38.35 -3.01
N ALA A 76 -47.32 -37.86 -3.09
CA ALA A 76 -48.54 -38.53 -2.65
C ALA A 76 -49.00 -39.69 -3.60
N THR A 77 -48.13 -40.18 -4.44
CA THR A 77 -48.45 -41.27 -5.38
C THR A 77 -47.81 -42.57 -4.93
N GLN A 78 -48.61 -43.57 -4.66
CA GLN A 78 -48.15 -44.97 -4.58
C GLN A 78 -47.76 -45.45 -5.97
N GLN A 79 -46.50 -45.27 -6.29
CA GLN A 79 -46.03 -45.77 -7.55
C GLN A 79 -45.40 -47.17 -7.38
N ALA A 80 -46.21 -48.05 -6.94
CA ALA A 80 -45.92 -49.40 -7.22
C ALA A 80 -46.04 -49.56 -8.72
N ALA A 81 -45.32 -49.75 -9.45
CA ALA A 81 -45.45 -50.36 -10.74
C ALA A 81 -45.32 -49.58 -12.00
N ALA A 82 -44.81 -48.65 -12.24
CA ALA A 82 -44.57 -48.38 -13.63
C ALA A 82 -44.71 -46.96 -14.10
N GLY A 83 -44.30 -46.04 -13.45
CA GLY A 83 -44.47 -44.81 -14.14
C GLY A 83 -43.54 -43.73 -13.59
N ARG A 84 -42.90 -43.02 -14.41
CA ARG A 84 -42.24 -41.76 -14.08
C ARG A 84 -43.30 -40.69 -13.92
N CYS A 85 -43.37 -40.03 -12.80
CA CYS A 85 -44.18 -38.83 -12.65
C CYS A 85 -43.64 -37.72 -13.54
N ALA A 86 -44.49 -36.91 -14.14
CA ALA A 86 -44.08 -35.82 -15.00
C ALA A 86 -43.94 -34.53 -14.22
N LEU A 87 -42.86 -33.77 -14.51
CA LEU A 87 -42.65 -32.42 -14.04
C LEU A 87 -42.48 -31.50 -15.26
N THR A 88 -43.48 -30.64 -15.46
CA THR A 88 -43.54 -29.75 -16.59
C THR A 88 -43.31 -28.31 -16.13
N PHE A 89 -42.38 -27.61 -16.75
CA PHE A 89 -42.19 -26.19 -16.55
C PHE A 89 -42.81 -25.42 -17.69
N VAL A 90 -43.54 -24.38 -17.38
CA VAL A 90 -44.17 -23.48 -18.34
C VAL A 90 -43.76 -22.08 -18.04
N GLY A 91 -43.09 -21.46 -18.99
CA GLY A 91 -42.73 -20.04 -18.93
C GLY A 91 -43.81 -19.20 -19.61
N THR A 92 -44.33 -18.21 -18.90
CA THR A 92 -45.39 -17.33 -19.37
C THR A 92 -44.91 -15.89 -19.40
N GLY A 93 -45.03 -15.22 -20.53
CA GLY A 93 -44.74 -13.79 -20.71
C GLY A 93 -45.96 -13.11 -21.33
N GLU A 94 -46.25 -11.88 -20.94
CA GLU A 94 -47.38 -11.08 -21.45
C GLU A 94 -48.75 -11.84 -21.41
N GLY A 95 -48.95 -12.74 -20.41
CA GLY A 95 -50.15 -13.52 -20.26
C GLY A 95 -50.32 -14.70 -21.23
N ARG A 96 -49.27 -15.02 -21.99
CA ARG A 96 -49.27 -16.16 -22.92
C ARG A 96 -48.16 -17.16 -22.57
N GLN A 97 -48.45 -18.44 -22.77
CA GLN A 97 -47.43 -19.49 -22.68
C GLN A 97 -46.38 -19.24 -23.76
N THR A 98 -45.11 -18.96 -23.37
CA THR A 98 -44.05 -18.65 -24.27
C THR A 98 -43.17 -19.86 -24.57
N ILE A 99 -42.86 -20.64 -23.52
CA ILE A 99 -41.99 -21.81 -23.62
C ILE A 99 -42.44 -22.88 -22.62
N SER A 100 -42.24 -24.15 -22.93
CA SER A 100 -42.48 -25.23 -21.97
C SER A 100 -41.52 -26.38 -22.19
N CYS A 101 -41.17 -27.09 -21.12
CA CYS A 101 -40.42 -28.32 -21.18
C CYS A 101 -40.85 -29.29 -20.07
N THR A 102 -40.60 -30.55 -20.30
CA THR A 102 -41.00 -31.60 -19.35
C THR A 102 -39.79 -32.50 -19.05
N THR A 103 -39.62 -32.82 -17.77
CA THR A 103 -38.80 -33.92 -17.30
C THR A 103 -39.62 -34.89 -16.48
N TYR A 104 -39.00 -35.94 -15.99
CA TYR A 104 -39.67 -36.94 -15.20
C TYR A 104 -38.92 -37.17 -13.88
N TYR A 105 -39.68 -37.46 -12.84
CA TYR A 105 -39.15 -37.81 -11.54
C TYR A 105 -39.68 -39.12 -11.00
N LEU A 106 -39.00 -39.67 -10.01
CA LEU A 106 -39.35 -40.90 -9.31
C LEU A 106 -39.59 -40.58 -7.83
N VAL A 107 -40.60 -41.16 -7.25
CA VAL A 107 -40.88 -41.19 -5.81
C VAL A 107 -40.48 -42.56 -5.28
N GLN A 108 -39.69 -42.61 -4.20
CA GLN A 108 -39.27 -43.88 -3.60
C GLN A 108 -40.41 -44.46 -2.75
N ASP A 109 -40.59 -45.77 -2.85
CA ASP A 109 -41.57 -46.47 -2.02
C ASP A 109 -41.01 -46.72 -0.60
N HIS A 110 -41.87 -46.65 0.43
CA HIS A 110 -41.51 -47.01 1.79
C HIS A 110 -42.69 -47.76 2.49
N ALA A 111 -42.36 -48.52 3.52
CA ALA A 111 -43.37 -49.15 4.37
C ALA A 111 -44.16 -48.09 5.15
N THR A 112 -45.44 -48.09 5.13
CA THR A 112 -46.37 -47.12 5.65
C THR A 112 -46.16 -46.80 7.12
N VAL A 113 -45.84 -45.55 7.44
CA VAL A 113 -45.82 -45.04 8.80
C VAL A 113 -46.88 -43.91 8.91
N GLY A 114 -47.95 -44.22 9.66
CA GLY A 114 -48.97 -43.35 10.21
C GLY A 114 -49.34 -42.05 9.49
N ASN A 115 -50.59 -41.93 9.09
CA ASN A 115 -51.16 -40.79 8.38
C ASN A 115 -51.01 -39.46 9.08
N VAL A 116 -50.19 -38.61 8.56
CA VAL A 116 -50.33 -37.15 8.67
C VAL A 116 -50.68 -36.66 7.26
N THR A 117 -51.93 -36.26 7.06
CA THR A 117 -52.33 -35.66 5.78
C THR A 117 -51.72 -34.25 5.69
N PRO A 118 -50.85 -33.99 4.74
CA PRO A 118 -50.32 -32.62 4.58
C PRO A 118 -51.45 -31.70 4.06
N ASP A 119 -51.32 -30.41 4.36
CA ASP A 119 -52.17 -29.41 3.75
C ASP A 119 -51.95 -29.41 2.22
N PRO A 120 -52.99 -29.33 1.42
CA PRO A 120 -52.90 -29.28 -0.04
C PRO A 120 -52.13 -28.01 -0.46
N THR A 121 -51.36 -28.12 -1.54
CA THR A 121 -50.65 -26.97 -2.12
C THR A 121 -51.65 -25.87 -2.50
N PRO A 122 -51.43 -24.62 -2.13
CA PRO A 122 -52.29 -23.50 -2.47
C PRO A 122 -52.51 -23.37 -3.98
N ASP A 123 -53.68 -22.93 -4.38
CA ASP A 123 -53.96 -22.67 -5.79
C ASP A 123 -53.11 -21.52 -6.36
N LYS A 124 -53.10 -21.34 -7.66
CA LYS A 124 -52.31 -20.32 -8.33
C LYS A 124 -52.58 -18.91 -7.82
N TRP A 125 -53.80 -18.63 -7.44
CA TRP A 125 -54.14 -17.30 -6.92
C TRP A 125 -53.57 -17.08 -5.53
N GLN A 126 -53.64 -18.09 -4.67
CA GLN A 126 -53.03 -18.03 -3.34
C GLN A 126 -51.51 -17.95 -3.43
N GLN A 127 -50.87 -18.72 -4.31
CA GLN A 127 -49.45 -18.66 -4.57
C GLN A 127 -49.03 -17.27 -5.06
N PHE A 128 -49.86 -16.62 -5.90
CA PHE A 128 -49.62 -15.25 -6.34
C PHE A 128 -49.75 -14.23 -5.19
N VAL A 129 -50.75 -14.40 -4.32
CA VAL A 129 -50.94 -13.55 -3.13
C VAL A 129 -49.75 -13.71 -2.18
N ASP A 130 -49.26 -14.92 -1.99
CA ASP A 130 -48.09 -15.20 -1.16
C ASP A 130 -46.81 -14.61 -1.78
N GLN A 131 -46.67 -14.65 -3.10
CA GLN A 131 -45.58 -14.02 -3.83
C GLN A 131 -45.64 -12.51 -3.68
N VAL A 132 -46.81 -11.88 -3.82
CA VAL A 132 -46.97 -10.43 -3.61
C VAL A 132 -46.65 -10.04 -2.16
N ALA A 133 -46.96 -10.90 -1.20
CA ALA A 133 -46.60 -10.69 0.20
C ALA A 133 -45.08 -10.79 0.41
N ALA A 134 -44.42 -11.73 -0.28
CA ALA A 134 -42.94 -11.84 -0.29
C ALA A 134 -42.27 -10.63 -0.96
N ASP A 135 -42.81 -10.18 -2.09
CA ASP A 135 -42.33 -9.00 -2.81
C ASP A 135 -42.48 -7.73 -1.96
N ARG A 136 -43.56 -7.66 -1.16
CA ARG A 136 -43.73 -6.56 -0.19
C ARG A 136 -42.70 -6.60 0.93
N THR A 137 -42.25 -7.80 1.31
CA THR A 137 -41.12 -7.98 2.25
C THR A 137 -39.81 -7.60 1.59
N GLY A 138 -39.67 -7.93 0.31
CA GLY A 138 -38.52 -7.49 -0.52
C GLY A 138 -38.46 -5.96 -0.68
N ALA A 139 -39.64 -5.33 -0.87
CA ALA A 139 -39.72 -3.86 -0.94
C ALA A 139 -39.32 -3.19 0.41
N ALA A 140 -39.67 -3.83 1.53
CA ALA A 140 -39.22 -3.36 2.86
C ALA A 140 -37.72 -3.53 3.07
N ALA A 141 -37.12 -4.58 2.48
CA ALA A 141 -35.69 -4.76 2.44
C ALA A 141 -35.01 -3.71 1.54
N ALA A 142 -35.57 -3.42 0.38
CA ALA A 142 -35.12 -2.37 -0.53
C ALA A 142 -35.23 -0.98 0.10
N ALA A 143 -36.26 -0.71 0.93
CA ALA A 143 -36.34 0.53 1.71
C ALA A 143 -35.23 0.63 2.79
N LYS A 144 -34.85 -0.50 3.39
CA LYS A 144 -33.67 -0.58 4.28
C LYS A 144 -32.36 -0.32 3.53
N GLU A 145 -32.26 -0.83 2.33
CA GLU A 145 -31.08 -0.61 1.47
C GLU A 145 -31.02 0.83 0.97
N ALA A 146 -32.15 1.43 0.66
CA ALA A 146 -32.22 2.86 0.36
C ALA A 146 -31.82 3.73 1.56
N ALA A 147 -32.17 3.33 2.78
CA ALA A 147 -31.68 4.00 4.00
C ALA A 147 -30.19 3.81 4.21
N ARG A 148 -29.63 2.65 3.83
CA ARG A 148 -28.20 2.38 3.83
C ARG A 148 -27.48 3.23 2.77
N ASN A 149 -28.01 3.29 1.57
CA ASN A 149 -27.50 4.13 0.50
C ASN A 149 -27.55 5.64 0.86
N ALA A 150 -28.56 6.07 1.64
CA ALA A 150 -28.60 7.42 2.20
C ALA A 150 -27.52 7.64 3.28
N GLN A 151 -27.15 6.60 4.04
CA GLN A 151 -26.03 6.66 4.97
C GLN A 151 -24.68 6.65 4.21
N ASP A 152 -24.57 5.87 3.14
CA ASP A 152 -23.40 5.83 2.28
C ASP A 152 -23.21 7.17 1.54
N ALA A 153 -24.32 7.82 1.15
CA ALA A 153 -24.31 9.17 0.61
C ALA A 153 -23.81 10.19 1.63
N LYS A 154 -24.17 10.06 2.90
CA LYS A 154 -23.59 10.92 3.97
C LYS A 154 -22.11 10.68 4.20
N THR A 155 -21.69 9.42 4.05
CA THR A 155 -20.26 9.08 4.13
C THR A 155 -19.51 9.64 2.92
N ALA A 156 -20.11 9.59 1.73
CA ALA A 156 -19.58 10.21 0.52
C ALA A 156 -19.53 11.74 0.64
N GLU A 157 -20.52 12.36 1.28
CA GLU A 157 -20.55 13.78 1.62
C GLU A 157 -19.40 14.17 2.56
N SER A 158 -19.16 13.37 3.61
CA SER A 158 -18.01 13.55 4.50
C SER A 158 -16.69 13.42 3.75
N ASN A 159 -16.55 12.39 2.92
CA ASN A 159 -15.36 12.17 2.10
C ASN A 159 -15.17 13.30 1.05
N ALA A 160 -16.25 13.85 0.51
CA ALA A 160 -16.19 14.99 -0.38
C ALA A 160 -15.75 16.27 0.35
N LYS A 161 -16.18 16.43 1.61
CA LYS A 161 -15.71 17.51 2.47
C LYS A 161 -14.24 17.36 2.81
N ASP A 162 -13.80 16.17 3.20
CA ASP A 162 -12.39 15.88 3.47
C ASP A 162 -11.52 16.08 2.21
N SER A 163 -12.08 15.78 1.03
CA SER A 163 -11.42 16.03 -0.26
C SER A 163 -11.34 17.53 -0.57
N ALA A 164 -12.37 18.31 -0.20
CA ALA A 164 -12.36 19.76 -0.34
C ALA A 164 -11.38 20.42 0.65
N ASP A 165 -11.31 19.92 1.88
CA ASP A 165 -10.36 20.39 2.90
C ASP A 165 -8.91 20.04 2.49
N ASN A 166 -8.69 18.86 1.90
CA ASN A 166 -7.41 18.47 1.33
C ASN A 166 -7.05 19.29 0.07
N ALA A 167 -8.02 19.66 -0.74
CA ALA A 167 -7.81 20.57 -1.87
C ALA A 167 -7.45 21.98 -1.39
N ALA A 168 -8.08 22.47 -0.32
CA ALA A 168 -7.74 23.75 0.29
C ALA A 168 -6.34 23.72 0.94
N ALA A 169 -5.97 22.60 1.59
CA ALA A 169 -4.63 22.39 2.11
C ALA A 169 -3.58 22.35 0.99
N SER A 170 -3.92 21.68 -0.12
CA SER A 170 -3.06 21.63 -1.32
C SER A 170 -2.93 22.99 -2.00
N ALA A 171 -4.00 23.80 -2.02
CA ALA A 171 -3.95 25.17 -2.52
C ALA A 171 -3.08 26.07 -1.61
N THR A 172 -3.13 25.84 -0.30
CA THR A 172 -2.27 26.54 0.67
C THR A 172 -0.81 26.13 0.50
N ALA A 173 -0.55 24.85 0.27
CA ALA A 173 0.79 24.36 -0.02
C ALA A 173 1.32 24.87 -1.37
N ALA A 174 0.45 24.98 -2.39
CA ALA A 174 0.78 25.59 -3.68
C ALA A 174 1.08 27.09 -3.54
N ALA A 175 0.33 27.80 -2.71
CA ALA A 175 0.62 29.21 -2.39
C ALA A 175 1.96 29.36 -1.63
N GLY A 176 2.24 28.42 -0.69
CA GLY A 176 3.54 28.34 -0.02
C GLY A 176 4.69 28.06 -0.99
N SER A 177 4.46 27.17 -1.95
CA SER A 177 5.43 26.85 -3.01
C SER A 177 5.64 28.03 -3.97
N ALA A 178 4.60 28.78 -4.28
CA ALA A 178 4.68 30.02 -5.07
C ALA A 178 5.47 31.11 -4.31
N GLN A 179 5.26 31.23 -3.00
CA GLN A 179 6.06 32.12 -2.16
C GLN A 179 7.53 31.69 -2.07
N ALA A 180 7.79 30.38 -1.99
CA ALA A 180 9.15 29.86 -2.02
C ALA A 180 9.82 30.08 -3.39
N ALA A 181 9.06 29.94 -4.48
CA ALA A 181 9.52 30.27 -5.82
C ALA A 181 9.81 31.76 -5.99
N ALA A 182 8.96 32.64 -5.42
CA ALA A 182 9.20 34.07 -5.42
C ALA A 182 10.47 34.45 -4.62
N LYS A 183 10.69 33.83 -3.45
CA LYS A 183 11.93 33.97 -2.68
C LYS A 183 13.15 33.44 -3.43
N SER A 184 12.99 32.36 -4.16
CA SER A 184 14.08 31.81 -5.00
C SER A 184 14.38 32.71 -6.20
N ALA A 185 13.34 33.35 -6.77
CA ALA A 185 13.53 34.35 -7.83
C ALA A 185 14.21 35.60 -7.30
N GLU A 186 13.91 36.02 -6.07
CA GLU A 186 14.57 37.14 -5.40
C GLU A 186 16.04 36.80 -5.06
N ALA A 187 16.31 35.58 -4.61
CA ALA A 187 17.67 35.06 -4.40
C ALA A 187 18.46 34.95 -5.73
N ALA A 188 17.77 34.58 -6.82
CA ALA A 188 18.37 34.56 -8.15
C ALA A 188 18.68 35.98 -8.67
N ALA A 189 17.80 36.94 -8.41
CA ALA A 189 18.05 38.36 -8.73
C ALA A 189 19.20 38.94 -7.91
N GLN A 190 19.32 38.57 -6.63
CA GLN A 190 20.47 38.93 -5.80
C GLN A 190 21.76 38.28 -6.28
N SER A 191 21.71 37.05 -6.76
CA SER A 191 22.82 36.34 -7.36
C SER A 191 23.24 36.96 -8.71
N ALA A 192 22.26 37.40 -9.52
CA ALA A 192 22.52 38.15 -10.75
C ALA A 192 23.16 39.51 -10.46
N THR A 193 22.74 40.20 -9.40
CA THR A 193 23.34 41.44 -8.94
C THR A 193 24.78 41.23 -8.44
N LYS A 194 25.03 40.11 -7.75
CA LYS A 194 26.38 39.70 -7.37
C LYS A 194 27.26 39.35 -8.56
N ALA A 195 26.69 38.66 -9.54
CA ALA A 195 27.38 38.33 -10.79
C ALA A 195 27.69 39.60 -11.61
N GLN A 196 26.80 40.58 -11.62
CA GLN A 196 27.02 41.88 -12.21
C GLN A 196 28.18 42.63 -11.46
N GLY A 197 28.14 42.60 -10.12
CA GLY A 197 29.21 43.19 -9.32
C GLY A 197 30.58 42.49 -9.53
N SER A 198 30.57 41.20 -9.79
CA SER A 198 31.78 40.44 -10.17
C SER A 198 32.23 40.76 -11.59
N ALA A 199 31.30 41.02 -12.52
CA ALA A 199 31.59 41.46 -13.87
C ALA A 199 32.20 42.88 -13.88
N ASP A 200 31.66 43.77 -13.02
CA ASP A 200 32.20 45.14 -12.87
C ASP A 200 33.58 45.14 -12.20
N ALA A 201 33.81 44.23 -11.25
CA ALA A 201 35.14 44.02 -10.66
C ALA A 201 36.14 43.44 -11.66
N ALA A 202 35.67 42.54 -12.53
CA ALA A 202 36.49 41.97 -13.62
C ALA A 202 36.81 43.04 -14.67
N ALA A 203 35.84 43.93 -15.01
CA ALA A 203 36.09 45.08 -15.90
C ALA A 203 37.11 46.05 -15.32
N LYS A 204 37.04 46.28 -14.01
CA LYS A 204 38.02 47.12 -13.30
C LYS A 204 39.43 46.50 -13.24
N SER A 205 39.46 45.15 -13.14
CA SER A 205 40.72 44.39 -13.22
C SER A 205 41.32 44.40 -14.62
N ALA A 206 40.46 44.39 -15.66
CA ALA A 206 40.88 44.48 -17.04
C ALA A 206 41.43 45.90 -17.37
N GLU A 207 40.88 46.97 -16.74
CA GLU A 207 41.37 48.33 -16.87
C GLU A 207 42.73 48.51 -16.16
N THR A 208 42.92 47.83 -15.02
CA THR A 208 44.22 47.79 -14.32
C THR A 208 45.25 47.00 -15.14
N ALA A 209 44.88 45.92 -15.80
CA ALA A 209 45.75 45.19 -16.72
C ALA A 209 46.16 46.04 -17.97
N LYS A 210 45.26 46.89 -18.46
CA LYS A 210 45.47 47.78 -19.58
C LYS A 210 46.52 48.90 -19.22
N THR A 211 46.52 49.27 -17.93
CA THR A 211 47.51 50.22 -17.41
C THR A 211 48.90 49.57 -17.25
N ALA A 212 48.98 48.26 -17.06
CA ALA A 212 50.19 47.47 -17.05
C ALA A 212 50.72 47.13 -18.47
N GLU A 213 49.93 47.40 -19.51
CA GLU A 213 50.19 47.02 -20.91
C GLU A 213 51.32 47.95 -21.56
N THR A 214 51.71 49.06 -20.91
CA THR A 214 52.79 49.94 -21.38
C THR A 214 54.19 49.34 -21.19
N GLY A 215 54.32 48.11 -20.75
CA GLY A 215 55.59 47.49 -20.41
C GLY A 215 55.96 46.10 -20.95
N ALA A 216 55.11 45.37 -21.65
CA ALA A 216 55.52 44.03 -22.10
C ALA A 216 54.76 43.51 -23.34
N GLY A 217 55.34 43.50 -24.49
CA GLY A 217 54.84 42.96 -25.77
C GLY A 217 54.67 41.45 -25.80
N SER A 218 54.84 40.75 -24.70
CA SER A 218 54.65 39.27 -24.64
C SER A 218 53.28 38.86 -24.09
N ASN A 219 52.51 39.78 -23.51
CA ASN A 219 51.24 39.44 -22.87
C ASN A 219 50.00 39.71 -23.77
N ALA A 220 50.22 40.32 -24.96
CA ALA A 220 49.11 40.69 -25.85
C ALA A 220 48.41 39.48 -26.46
N ALA A 221 49.11 38.37 -26.63
CA ALA A 221 48.51 37.13 -27.13
C ALA A 221 47.64 36.41 -26.06
N ALA A 222 48.08 36.47 -24.78
CA ALA A 222 47.32 35.90 -23.67
C ALA A 222 46.07 36.75 -23.34
N ALA A 223 46.17 38.10 -23.50
CA ALA A 223 45.05 39.00 -23.32
C ALA A 223 43.98 38.84 -24.42
N ARG A 224 44.37 38.58 -25.70
CA ARG A 224 43.40 38.25 -26.79
C ARG A 224 42.69 36.94 -26.54
N ASN A 225 43.38 35.89 -26.15
CA ASN A 225 42.76 34.61 -25.79
C ASN A 225 41.77 34.74 -24.63
N SER A 226 42.04 35.62 -23.69
CA SER A 226 41.16 35.89 -22.54
C SER A 226 39.93 36.71 -22.97
N ALA A 227 40.08 37.63 -23.91
CA ALA A 227 38.98 38.42 -24.50
C ALA A 227 38.02 37.53 -25.36
N ASP A 228 38.60 36.62 -26.13
CA ASP A 228 37.82 35.65 -26.93
C ASP A 228 37.03 34.68 -26.00
N ARG A 229 37.63 34.24 -24.92
CA ARG A 229 36.94 33.44 -23.90
C ARG A 229 35.90 34.26 -23.12
N ALA A 230 36.14 35.51 -22.85
CA ALA A 230 35.16 36.39 -22.21
C ALA A 230 33.96 36.70 -23.15
N SER A 231 34.26 36.87 -24.45
CA SER A 231 33.22 37.04 -25.48
C SER A 231 32.33 35.79 -25.61
N ALA A 232 32.94 34.58 -25.60
CA ALA A 232 32.22 33.33 -25.60
C ALA A 232 31.40 33.13 -24.30
N SER A 233 31.96 33.57 -23.15
CA SER A 233 31.20 33.51 -21.87
C SER A 233 30.09 34.53 -21.80
N ALA A 234 30.24 35.70 -22.42
CA ALA A 234 29.19 36.73 -22.52
C ALA A 234 28.06 36.26 -23.46
N ALA A 235 28.42 35.57 -24.56
CA ALA A 235 27.40 34.95 -25.44
C ALA A 235 26.61 33.84 -24.69
N ALA A 236 27.32 32.99 -23.95
CA ALA A 236 26.67 31.95 -23.14
C ALA A 236 25.81 32.52 -21.99
N ALA A 237 26.24 33.64 -21.38
CA ALA A 237 25.45 34.36 -20.36
C ALA A 237 24.19 34.99 -20.99
N ASN A 238 24.28 35.50 -22.21
CA ASN A 238 23.14 36.09 -22.92
C ASN A 238 22.14 35.00 -23.38
N GLU A 239 22.66 33.83 -23.80
CA GLU A 239 21.79 32.66 -24.05
C GLU A 239 21.12 32.15 -22.77
N SER A 240 21.83 32.11 -21.66
CA SER A 240 21.31 31.75 -20.34
C SER A 240 20.27 32.75 -19.84
N GLN A 241 20.47 34.06 -20.10
CA GLN A 241 19.49 35.09 -19.76
C GLN A 241 18.22 34.99 -20.62
N THR A 242 18.39 34.63 -21.89
CA THR A 242 17.24 34.38 -22.80
C THR A 242 16.47 33.13 -22.37
N ALA A 243 17.17 32.08 -21.99
CA ALA A 243 16.56 30.86 -21.47
C ALA A 243 15.88 31.08 -20.10
N ALA A 244 16.52 31.88 -19.24
CA ALA A 244 15.92 32.28 -17.95
C ALA A 244 14.66 33.12 -18.14
N LYS A 245 14.65 34.05 -19.12
CA LYS A 245 13.47 34.81 -19.47
C LYS A 245 12.36 33.94 -20.05
N ALA A 246 12.68 33.01 -20.94
CA ALA A 246 11.69 32.05 -21.47
C ALA A 246 11.12 31.16 -20.35
N SER A 247 11.96 30.77 -19.38
CA SER A 247 11.53 30.02 -18.20
C SER A 247 10.64 30.87 -17.28
N GLN A 248 10.93 32.15 -17.13
CA GLN A 248 10.13 33.10 -16.37
C GLN A 248 8.76 33.35 -17.03
N ASP A 249 8.76 33.49 -18.35
CA ASP A 249 7.52 33.65 -19.11
C ASP A 249 6.66 32.38 -19.07
N ALA A 250 7.29 31.19 -19.13
CA ALA A 250 6.63 29.90 -18.96
C ALA A 250 6.11 29.69 -17.52
N ALA A 251 6.87 30.16 -16.52
CA ALA A 251 6.43 30.12 -15.12
C ALA A 251 5.26 31.07 -14.88
N SER A 252 5.29 32.26 -15.49
CA SER A 252 4.18 33.23 -15.44
C SER A 252 2.91 32.69 -16.11
N ALA A 253 3.07 32.04 -17.27
CA ALA A 253 1.96 31.37 -17.96
C ALA A 253 1.41 30.20 -17.14
N SER A 254 2.31 29.45 -16.49
CA SER A 254 1.94 28.36 -15.58
C SER A 254 1.23 28.87 -14.33
N ALA A 255 1.69 29.98 -13.75
CA ALA A 255 1.04 30.65 -12.62
C ALA A 255 -0.34 31.19 -13.00
N SER A 256 -0.48 31.77 -14.18
CA SER A 256 -1.79 32.24 -14.71
C SER A 256 -2.72 31.04 -14.95
N THR A 257 -2.20 29.95 -15.49
CA THR A 257 -2.96 28.69 -15.68
C THR A 257 -3.34 28.08 -14.33
N ALA A 258 -2.45 28.09 -13.35
CA ALA A 258 -2.73 27.62 -11.99
C ALA A 258 -3.78 28.49 -11.29
N SER A 259 -3.71 29.81 -11.46
CA SER A 259 -4.71 30.75 -10.95
C SER A 259 -6.08 30.52 -11.58
N SER A 260 -6.13 30.33 -12.90
CA SER A 260 -7.36 30.01 -13.61
C SER A 260 -7.96 28.69 -13.16
N LYS A 261 -7.09 27.66 -12.94
CA LYS A 261 -7.50 26.36 -12.40
C LYS A 261 -7.95 26.43 -10.95
N ALA A 262 -7.28 27.26 -10.12
CA ALA A 262 -7.70 27.50 -8.74
C ALA A 262 -9.06 28.18 -8.69
N THR A 263 -9.33 29.15 -9.60
CA THR A 263 -10.66 29.79 -9.75
C THR A 263 -11.70 28.78 -10.22
N ALA A 264 -11.36 27.91 -11.19
CA ALA A 264 -12.25 26.84 -11.64
C ALA A 264 -12.52 25.81 -10.55
N ALA A 265 -11.50 25.45 -9.75
CA ALA A 265 -11.64 24.57 -8.59
C ALA A 265 -12.49 25.22 -7.50
N GLY A 266 -12.32 26.52 -7.25
CA GLY A 266 -13.18 27.30 -6.36
C GLY A 266 -14.64 27.33 -6.81
N ASN A 267 -14.88 27.54 -8.11
CA ASN A 267 -16.22 27.49 -8.70
C ASN A 267 -16.82 26.06 -8.63
N SER A 268 -15.98 25.02 -8.82
CA SER A 268 -16.41 23.62 -8.66
C SER A 268 -16.72 23.28 -7.21
N ALA A 269 -15.94 23.79 -6.26
CA ALA A 269 -16.20 23.64 -4.83
C ALA A 269 -17.49 24.34 -4.40
N ALA A 270 -17.72 25.57 -4.92
CA ALA A 270 -18.97 26.32 -4.68
C ALA A 270 -20.18 25.58 -5.27
N ALA A 271 -20.04 25.00 -6.47
CA ALA A 271 -21.08 24.19 -7.09
C ALA A 271 -21.31 22.86 -6.36
N ALA A 272 -20.25 22.25 -5.80
CA ALA A 272 -20.35 21.08 -4.95
C ALA A 272 -21.09 21.41 -3.64
N ALA A 273 -20.75 22.53 -2.99
CA ALA A 273 -21.45 23.00 -1.80
C ALA A 273 -22.94 23.34 -2.05
N ALA A 274 -23.24 23.88 -3.23
CA ALA A 274 -24.62 24.08 -3.64
C ALA A 274 -25.36 22.76 -3.86
N SER A 275 -24.68 21.77 -4.45
CA SER A 275 -25.22 20.43 -4.65
C SER A 275 -25.44 19.69 -3.33
N GLU A 276 -24.50 19.86 -2.38
CA GLU A 276 -24.60 19.36 -1.01
C GLU A 276 -25.81 19.96 -0.28
N LYS A 277 -26.03 21.30 -0.39
CA LYS A 277 -27.17 21.98 0.18
C LYS A 277 -28.49 21.46 -0.41
N ASN A 278 -28.48 21.20 -1.73
CA ASN A 278 -29.66 20.62 -2.41
C ASN A 278 -29.88 19.17 -2.02
N ALA A 279 -28.82 18.37 -1.85
CA ALA A 279 -28.91 17.00 -1.34
C ALA A 279 -29.40 16.97 0.10
N ALA A 280 -28.93 17.87 0.95
CA ALA A 280 -29.42 18.02 2.32
C ALA A 280 -30.93 18.41 2.35
N ALA A 281 -31.35 19.33 1.48
CA ALA A 281 -32.77 19.71 1.33
C ALA A 281 -33.60 18.53 0.83
N SER A 282 -33.08 17.75 -0.14
CA SER A 282 -33.74 16.54 -0.64
C SER A 282 -33.83 15.44 0.43
N SER A 283 -32.75 15.29 1.23
CA SER A 283 -32.74 14.36 2.39
C SER A 283 -33.74 14.78 3.47
N ALA A 284 -33.85 16.07 3.74
CA ALA A 284 -34.86 16.60 4.67
C ALA A 284 -36.28 16.35 4.15
N ALA A 285 -36.51 16.57 2.85
CA ALA A 285 -37.81 16.29 2.20
C ALA A 285 -38.13 14.78 2.24
N ALA A 286 -37.14 13.93 1.99
CA ALA A 286 -37.28 12.48 2.09
C ALA A 286 -37.63 12.04 3.53
N LYS A 287 -36.97 12.62 4.54
CA LYS A 287 -37.29 12.37 5.96
C LYS A 287 -38.72 12.81 6.30
N THR A 288 -39.14 13.96 5.76
CA THR A 288 -40.53 14.42 5.95
C THR A 288 -41.51 13.46 5.30
N ALA A 289 -41.20 12.99 4.08
CA ALA A 289 -42.03 11.99 3.40
C ALA A 289 -42.03 10.66 4.14
N GLN A 290 -40.90 10.22 4.69
CA GLN A 290 -40.77 9.03 5.52
C GLN A 290 -41.65 9.15 6.79
N SER A 291 -41.54 10.28 7.50
CA SER A 291 -42.37 10.53 8.69
C SER A 291 -43.85 10.55 8.37
N ALA A 292 -44.20 11.11 7.21
CA ALA A 292 -45.58 11.07 6.72
C ALA A 292 -46.03 9.65 6.41
N ALA A 293 -45.18 8.83 5.79
CA ALA A 293 -45.42 7.44 5.51
C ALA A 293 -45.56 6.60 6.81
N GLU A 294 -44.68 6.87 7.80
CA GLU A 294 -44.77 6.23 9.13
C GLU A 294 -46.07 6.61 9.86
N THR A 295 -46.47 7.89 9.74
CA THR A 295 -47.79 8.35 10.28
C THR A 295 -48.95 7.67 9.55
N ALA A 296 -48.87 7.56 8.23
CA ALA A 296 -49.85 6.85 7.44
C ALA A 296 -49.91 5.34 7.79
N LYS A 297 -48.74 4.72 8.01
CA LYS A 297 -48.65 3.32 8.46
C LYS A 297 -49.28 3.16 9.84
N THR A 298 -48.93 4.04 10.79
CA THR A 298 -49.53 4.02 12.13
C THR A 298 -51.06 4.23 12.07
N GLY A 299 -51.51 5.10 11.16
CA GLY A 299 -52.92 5.28 10.87
C GLY A 299 -53.58 4.02 10.32
N ALA A 300 -52.90 3.32 9.39
CA ALA A 300 -53.36 2.06 8.82
C ALA A 300 -53.37 0.92 9.86
N GLU A 301 -52.37 0.86 10.71
CA GLU A 301 -52.32 -0.11 11.82
C GLU A 301 -53.41 0.17 12.86
N SER A 302 -53.69 1.43 13.13
CA SER A 302 -54.83 1.83 13.98
C SER A 302 -56.17 1.49 13.33
N ALA A 303 -56.31 1.72 12.01
CA ALA A 303 -57.49 1.30 11.27
C ALA A 303 -57.63 -0.22 11.21
N LYS A 304 -56.52 -0.95 11.05
CA LYS A 304 -56.51 -2.39 11.15
C LYS A 304 -56.92 -2.88 12.53
N THR A 305 -56.41 -2.26 13.58
CA THR A 305 -56.79 -2.58 14.97
C THR A 305 -58.28 -2.28 15.21
N ALA A 306 -58.79 -1.18 14.64
CA ALA A 306 -60.20 -0.86 14.71
C ALA A 306 -61.05 -1.88 13.92
N ALA A 307 -60.58 -2.32 12.75
CA ALA A 307 -61.24 -3.38 11.96
C ALA A 307 -61.23 -4.75 12.68
N ASP A 308 -60.09 -5.11 13.28
CA ASP A 308 -59.96 -6.33 14.08
C ASP A 308 -60.87 -6.30 15.34
N ASN A 309 -61.00 -5.10 15.94
CA ASN A 309 -61.93 -4.88 17.05
C ASN A 309 -63.39 -4.97 16.56
N SER A 310 -63.67 -4.40 15.40
CA SER A 310 -64.98 -4.47 14.79
C SER A 310 -65.34 -5.92 14.40
N ALA A 311 -64.37 -6.70 13.90
CA ALA A 311 -64.54 -8.11 13.64
C ALA A 311 -64.82 -8.93 14.93
N LYS A 312 -64.08 -8.58 16.03
CA LYS A 312 -64.33 -9.19 17.34
C LYS A 312 -65.73 -8.83 17.88
N VAL A 313 -66.13 -7.57 17.68
CA VAL A 313 -67.49 -7.14 18.07
C VAL A 313 -68.52 -7.82 17.22
N ALA A 314 -68.28 -7.99 15.89
CA ALA A 314 -69.20 -8.77 15.01
C ALA A 314 -69.31 -10.24 15.42
N ALA A 315 -68.16 -10.87 15.80
CA ALA A 315 -68.11 -12.24 16.32
C ALA A 315 -68.89 -12.37 17.65
N SER A 316 -68.72 -11.35 18.53
CA SER A 316 -69.54 -11.28 19.77
C SER A 316 -70.98 -11.06 19.49
N SER A 317 -71.28 -10.20 18.50
CA SER A 317 -72.67 -9.95 18.08
C SER A 317 -73.34 -11.20 17.46
N ALA A 318 -72.57 -12.01 16.71
CA ALA A 318 -73.04 -13.26 16.17
C ALA A 318 -73.39 -14.31 17.29
N SER A 319 -72.51 -14.33 18.33
CA SER A 319 -72.76 -15.14 19.52
C SER A 319 -74.02 -14.64 20.30
N THR A 320 -74.17 -13.29 20.35
CA THR A 320 -75.35 -12.68 21.01
C THR A 320 -76.63 -12.94 20.20
N ALA A 321 -76.54 -12.95 18.83
CA ALA A 321 -77.67 -13.26 17.97
C ALA A 321 -78.17 -14.68 18.13
N SER A 322 -77.28 -15.65 18.43
CA SER A 322 -77.64 -17.03 18.75
C SER A 322 -78.44 -17.14 20.09
N GLY A 323 -78.08 -16.24 21.05
CA GLY A 323 -78.78 -16.12 22.34
C GLY A 323 -80.16 -15.40 22.23
N ALA A 324 -80.22 -14.47 21.25
CA ALA A 324 -81.45 -13.67 21.05
C ALA A 324 -82.63 -14.45 20.44
N ALA A 325 -82.39 -15.58 19.69
CA ALA A 325 -83.40 -16.42 19.16
C ALA A 325 -84.26 -17.14 20.25
N SER A 326 -83.67 -17.26 21.47
CA SER A 326 -84.40 -17.81 22.63
C SER A 326 -85.20 -16.78 23.37
N THR A 327 -85.07 -15.52 23.11
CA THR A 327 -85.71 -14.39 23.86
C THR A 327 -86.86 -13.78 23.09
N ALA A 328 -87.03 -14.12 21.78
CA ALA A 328 -88.02 -13.57 20.89
C ALA A 328 -89.45 -13.87 21.30
N THR A 329 -89.67 -14.79 22.22
CA THR A 329 -91.02 -15.11 22.74
C THR A 329 -91.43 -14.16 23.89
N ALA A 330 -90.59 -13.42 24.44
CA ALA A 330 -90.86 -12.48 25.54
C ALA A 330 -91.10 -11.00 25.11
N GLN A 331 -90.81 -10.69 23.83
CA GLN A 331 -90.80 -9.30 23.36
C GLN A 331 -91.98 -8.79 22.51
N ALA A 332 -93.01 -9.54 22.35
CA ALA A 332 -94.24 -9.05 21.73
C ALA A 332 -94.90 -7.90 22.49
N THR A 333 -94.48 -7.64 23.73
CA THR A 333 -94.97 -6.55 24.57
C THR A 333 -94.14 -5.25 24.49
N ALA A 334 -92.88 -5.32 23.94
CA ALA A 334 -92.05 -4.20 23.81
C ALA A 334 -92.17 -3.46 22.45
N ALA A 335 -92.98 -4.01 21.51
CA ALA A 335 -93.09 -3.47 20.13
C ALA A 335 -93.70 -2.03 20.09
N LYS A 336 -94.39 -1.66 21.11
CA LYS A 336 -95.03 -0.33 21.15
C LYS A 336 -93.97 0.80 21.49
N SER A 337 -92.94 0.46 22.23
CA SER A 337 -91.88 1.46 22.53
C SER A 337 -90.89 1.61 21.36
N SER A 338 -90.81 0.65 20.45
CA SER A 338 -89.95 0.64 19.31
C SER A 338 -90.26 1.64 18.17
N ALA A 339 -91.59 1.95 18.05
CA ALA A 339 -92.03 2.93 17.05
C ALA A 339 -91.53 4.35 17.31
N ASP A 340 -91.39 4.75 18.57
CA ASP A 340 -90.90 6.06 18.92
C ASP A 340 -89.35 6.17 18.75
N ASN A 341 -88.73 5.02 18.87
CA ASN A 341 -87.25 4.94 18.61
C ASN A 341 -86.93 4.87 17.08
N ALA A 342 -87.91 4.38 16.25
CA ALA A 342 -87.76 4.38 14.79
C ALA A 342 -87.68 5.78 14.20
N ALA A 343 -88.46 6.72 14.75
CA ALA A 343 -88.38 8.11 14.33
C ALA A 343 -86.98 8.82 14.70
N SER A 344 -86.45 8.42 15.85
CA SER A 344 -85.14 8.89 16.27
C SER A 344 -84.02 8.23 15.44
N SER A 345 -84.13 6.99 15.03
CA SER A 345 -83.20 6.27 14.18
C SER A 345 -83.24 6.81 12.74
N ALA A 346 -84.44 7.23 12.21
CA ALA A 346 -84.45 7.88 10.90
C ALA A 346 -83.71 9.25 10.85
N THR A 347 -83.80 9.94 11.99
CA THR A 347 -83.00 11.18 12.12
C THR A 347 -81.47 10.88 12.21
N ALA A 348 -81.14 9.82 12.91
CA ALA A 348 -79.73 9.36 13.00
C ALA A 348 -79.23 8.77 11.65
N ALA A 349 -80.12 8.09 10.88
CA ALA A 349 -79.75 7.65 9.54
C ALA A 349 -79.50 8.79 8.57
N LYS A 350 -80.30 9.89 8.60
CA LYS A 350 -80.00 11.08 7.82
C LYS A 350 -78.71 11.74 8.23
N SER A 351 -78.36 11.69 9.51
CA SER A 351 -77.08 12.26 10.01
C SER A 351 -75.91 11.38 9.57
N SER A 352 -76.11 10.02 9.52
CA SER A 352 -75.11 9.06 9.00
C SER A 352 -74.93 9.17 7.49
N GLU A 353 -75.99 9.42 6.73
CA GLU A 353 -75.96 9.68 5.29
C GLU A 353 -75.21 10.99 4.98
N ALA A 354 -75.41 12.05 5.77
CA ALA A 354 -74.65 13.28 5.68
C ALA A 354 -73.16 13.09 6.07
N ALA A 355 -72.92 12.23 7.08
CA ALA A 355 -71.57 11.84 7.46
C ALA A 355 -70.89 10.98 6.39
N ALA A 356 -71.63 10.07 5.75
CA ALA A 356 -71.11 9.27 4.63
C ALA A 356 -70.79 10.10 3.40
N ALA A 357 -71.66 11.08 3.09
CA ALA A 357 -71.39 12.04 2.01
C ALA A 357 -70.16 12.90 2.30
N LYS A 358 -69.99 13.29 3.56
CA LYS A 358 -68.80 14.01 3.99
C LYS A 358 -67.52 13.16 3.95
N SER A 359 -67.65 11.87 4.27
CA SER A 359 -66.59 10.87 4.15
C SER A 359 -66.21 10.60 2.69
N ALA A 360 -67.22 10.47 1.80
CA ALA A 360 -67.04 10.35 0.36
C ALA A 360 -66.33 11.57 -0.23
N GLN A 361 -66.73 12.78 0.21
CA GLN A 361 -66.04 14.02 -0.17
C GLN A 361 -64.62 14.06 0.40
N GLY A 362 -64.40 13.56 1.62
CA GLY A 362 -63.10 13.40 2.23
C GLY A 362 -62.20 12.41 1.44
N ALA A 363 -62.80 11.31 0.99
CA ALA A 363 -62.12 10.33 0.16
C ALA A 363 -61.74 10.86 -1.22
N ALA A 364 -62.62 11.66 -1.86
CA ALA A 364 -62.30 12.32 -3.12
C ALA A 364 -61.24 13.40 -2.97
N ASN A 365 -61.26 14.10 -1.85
CA ASN A 365 -60.19 15.07 -1.53
C ASN A 365 -58.87 14.37 -1.23
N ALA A 366 -58.92 13.20 -0.56
CA ALA A 366 -57.74 12.36 -0.30
C ALA A 366 -57.17 11.78 -1.59
N GLU A 367 -58.02 11.34 -2.53
CA GLU A 367 -57.57 10.87 -3.85
C GLU A 367 -56.93 12.00 -4.67
N THR A 368 -57.50 13.19 -4.60
CA THR A 368 -56.92 14.38 -5.27
C THR A 368 -55.58 14.75 -4.63
N ALA A 369 -55.50 14.71 -3.30
CA ALA A 369 -54.27 14.92 -2.59
C ALA A 369 -53.21 13.84 -2.87
N ALA A 370 -53.65 12.60 -2.99
CA ALA A 370 -52.75 11.47 -3.37
C ALA A 370 -52.23 11.64 -4.79
N LYS A 371 -53.04 12.03 -5.75
CA LYS A 371 -52.60 12.31 -7.12
C LYS A 371 -51.66 13.52 -7.17
N ALA A 372 -51.91 14.56 -6.37
CA ALA A 372 -50.99 15.68 -6.24
C ALA A 372 -49.66 15.27 -5.59
N ALA A 373 -49.72 14.45 -4.58
CA ALA A 373 -48.53 13.89 -3.93
C ALA A 373 -47.73 12.97 -4.87
N GLN A 374 -48.43 12.17 -5.71
CA GLN A 374 -47.76 11.34 -6.73
C GLN A 374 -47.08 12.22 -7.77
N SER A 375 -47.77 13.27 -8.29
CA SER A 375 -47.13 14.18 -9.23
C SER A 375 -45.95 14.94 -8.63
N ALA A 376 -46.07 15.29 -7.33
CA ALA A 376 -44.95 15.91 -6.61
C ALA A 376 -43.79 14.96 -6.43
N ALA A 377 -44.07 13.67 -6.16
CA ALA A 377 -43.06 12.59 -6.05
C ALA A 377 -42.37 12.33 -7.40
N GLU A 378 -43.13 12.32 -8.50
CA GLU A 378 -42.57 12.20 -9.86
C GLU A 378 -41.71 13.41 -10.25
N THR A 379 -42.13 14.61 -9.86
CA THR A 379 -41.34 15.84 -10.04
C THR A 379 -40.07 15.80 -9.20
N ALA A 380 -40.19 15.36 -7.95
CA ALA A 380 -39.05 15.20 -7.05
C ALA A 380 -38.06 14.12 -7.55
N LYS A 381 -38.60 13.02 -8.11
CA LYS A 381 -37.77 11.96 -8.75
C LYS A 381 -37.03 12.53 -9.97
N THR A 382 -37.72 13.26 -10.84
CA THR A 382 -37.07 13.87 -12.00
C THR A 382 -36.03 14.90 -11.57
N GLY A 383 -36.28 15.66 -10.51
CA GLY A 383 -35.32 16.56 -9.90
C GLY A 383 -34.11 15.81 -9.32
N ALA A 384 -34.35 14.68 -8.66
CA ALA A 384 -33.30 13.85 -8.12
C ALA A 384 -32.45 13.19 -9.22
N ASP A 385 -33.08 12.69 -10.28
CA ASP A 385 -32.40 12.11 -11.45
C ASP A 385 -31.54 13.18 -12.18
N THR A 386 -32.06 14.40 -12.29
CA THR A 386 -31.31 15.56 -12.85
C THR A 386 -30.15 15.96 -11.94
N ALA A 387 -30.37 15.97 -10.63
CA ALA A 387 -29.32 16.26 -9.65
C ALA A 387 -28.23 15.17 -9.63
N ALA A 388 -28.62 13.89 -9.75
CA ALA A 388 -27.70 12.77 -9.86
C ALA A 388 -26.86 12.83 -11.16
N SER A 389 -27.49 13.19 -12.28
CA SER A 389 -26.78 13.41 -13.54
C SER A 389 -25.79 14.57 -13.43
N SER A 390 -26.22 15.70 -12.86
CA SER A 390 -25.36 16.85 -12.63
C SER A 390 -24.24 16.56 -11.62
N ALA A 391 -24.49 15.76 -10.61
CA ALA A 391 -23.47 15.30 -9.67
C ALA A 391 -22.44 14.39 -10.35
N SER A 392 -22.90 13.49 -11.25
CA SER A 392 -22.01 12.63 -12.04
C SER A 392 -21.15 13.44 -13.02
N GLU A 393 -21.73 14.43 -13.69
CA GLU A 393 -20.97 15.33 -14.57
C GLU A 393 -19.94 16.15 -13.79
N LYS A 394 -20.31 16.63 -12.60
CA LYS A 394 -19.40 17.39 -11.72
C LYS A 394 -18.33 16.49 -11.10
N ALA A 395 -18.65 15.25 -10.76
CA ALA A 395 -17.67 14.25 -10.31
C ALA A 395 -16.65 13.93 -11.43
N THR A 396 -17.13 13.81 -12.67
CA THR A 396 -16.24 13.60 -13.84
C THR A 396 -15.39 14.85 -14.09
N ALA A 397 -15.94 16.04 -13.97
CA ALA A 397 -15.19 17.29 -14.09
C ALA A 397 -14.18 17.47 -12.94
N ALA A 398 -14.54 17.10 -11.73
CA ALA A 398 -13.63 17.10 -10.57
C ALA A 398 -12.50 16.08 -10.74
N ALA A 399 -12.79 14.87 -11.25
CA ALA A 399 -11.78 13.87 -11.57
C ALA A 399 -10.82 14.35 -12.68
N SER A 400 -11.37 15.03 -13.69
CA SER A 400 -10.55 15.63 -14.75
C SER A 400 -9.68 16.78 -14.22
N SER A 401 -10.23 17.60 -13.31
CA SER A 401 -9.49 18.69 -12.65
C SER A 401 -8.41 18.13 -11.70
N ALA A 402 -8.69 17.06 -10.97
CA ALA A 402 -7.72 16.36 -10.13
C ALA A 402 -6.58 15.76 -10.97
N THR A 403 -6.90 15.17 -12.13
CA THR A 403 -5.92 14.65 -13.07
C THR A 403 -5.06 15.79 -13.65
N ALA A 404 -5.67 16.93 -13.98
CA ALA A 404 -4.95 18.10 -14.48
C ALA A 404 -4.09 18.76 -13.39
N ALA A 405 -4.57 18.80 -12.14
CA ALA A 405 -3.80 19.25 -10.97
C ALA A 405 -2.60 18.34 -10.72
N LYS A 406 -2.79 17.02 -10.77
CA LYS A 406 -1.72 16.03 -10.65
C LYS A 406 -0.69 16.12 -11.78
N SER A 407 -1.12 16.41 -13.00
CA SER A 407 -0.22 16.68 -14.13
C SER A 407 0.57 18.00 -13.93
N SER A 408 -0.06 19.02 -13.35
CA SER A 408 0.61 20.29 -13.04
C SER A 408 1.57 20.15 -11.86
N GLU A 409 1.23 19.34 -10.86
CA GLU A 409 2.12 18.96 -9.75
C GLU A 409 3.33 18.18 -10.28
N THR A 410 3.12 17.25 -11.19
CA THR A 410 4.20 16.49 -11.85
C THR A 410 5.10 17.42 -12.69
N ALA A 411 4.51 18.38 -13.40
CA ALA A 411 5.27 19.36 -14.17
C ALA A 411 6.02 20.35 -13.26
N ALA A 412 5.44 20.74 -12.14
CA ALA A 412 6.09 21.59 -11.13
C ALA A 412 7.21 20.83 -10.41
N ALA A 413 6.99 19.56 -10.06
CA ALA A 413 8.03 18.69 -9.50
C ALA A 413 9.19 18.48 -10.49
N LYS A 414 8.87 18.25 -11.77
CA LYS A 414 9.90 18.18 -12.82
C LYS A 414 10.66 19.50 -12.98
N SER A 415 9.97 20.64 -12.94
CA SER A 415 10.65 21.96 -13.02
C SER A 415 11.49 22.24 -11.79
N ALA A 416 11.05 21.80 -10.61
CA ALA A 416 11.85 21.90 -9.38
C ALA A 416 13.08 20.97 -9.44
N ASP A 417 12.93 19.76 -10.00
CA ASP A 417 14.04 18.84 -10.23
C ASP A 417 15.00 19.36 -11.31
N ASP A 418 14.48 19.96 -12.38
CA ASP A 418 15.29 20.60 -13.41
C ASP A 418 16.05 21.82 -12.82
N ALA A 419 15.39 22.64 -12.01
CA ALA A 419 16.02 23.75 -11.28
C ALA A 419 17.08 23.25 -10.27
N LYS A 420 16.79 22.17 -9.56
CA LYS A 420 17.77 21.48 -8.69
C LYS A 420 18.95 20.93 -9.50
N ASN A 421 18.68 20.34 -10.66
CA ASN A 421 19.71 19.82 -11.54
C ASN A 421 20.56 20.96 -12.13
N TYR A 422 19.97 22.12 -12.48
CA TYR A 422 20.71 23.30 -12.91
C TYR A 422 21.52 23.93 -11.76
N ALA A 423 20.94 24.04 -10.57
CA ALA A 423 21.65 24.50 -9.39
C ALA A 423 22.80 23.54 -9.04
N ALA A 424 22.57 22.26 -9.21
CA ALA A 424 23.58 21.21 -9.02
C ALA A 424 24.65 21.22 -10.09
N GLN A 425 24.31 21.49 -11.36
CA GLN A 425 25.29 21.70 -12.43
C GLN A 425 26.12 22.96 -12.17
N VAL A 426 25.51 24.05 -11.71
CA VAL A 426 26.22 25.29 -11.32
C VAL A 426 27.08 25.03 -10.08
N ALA A 427 26.58 24.35 -9.07
CA ALA A 427 27.36 23.90 -7.91
C ALA A 427 28.46 22.93 -8.34
N GLY A 428 28.21 22.02 -9.28
CA GLY A 428 29.20 21.12 -9.89
C GLY A 428 30.30 21.90 -10.65
N ILE A 429 29.96 22.96 -11.36
CA ILE A 429 30.94 23.83 -12.02
C ILE A 429 31.80 24.59 -10.99
N VAL A 430 31.19 25.08 -9.90
CA VAL A 430 31.91 25.76 -8.82
C VAL A 430 32.73 24.78 -7.98
N THR A 431 32.25 23.55 -7.81
CA THR A 431 32.92 22.50 -7.02
C THR A 431 33.71 21.50 -7.86
N SER A 432 33.73 21.64 -9.19
CA SER A 432 34.38 20.70 -10.11
C SER A 432 35.90 20.52 -9.87
N GLN A 433 36.53 21.44 -9.14
CA GLN A 433 37.90 21.31 -8.65
C GLN A 433 37.99 21.18 -7.12
N ALA A 434 36.82 21.11 -6.43
CA ALA A 434 36.78 20.94 -4.99
C ALA A 434 37.21 19.53 -4.60
N ILE A 435 38.12 19.42 -3.68
CA ILE A 435 38.54 18.17 -3.07
C ILE A 435 37.92 18.11 -1.68
N PHE A 436 37.15 17.06 -1.41
CA PHE A 436 36.61 16.77 -0.09
C PHE A 436 37.40 15.61 0.51
N GLY A 437 38.16 15.84 1.54
CA GLY A 437 39.02 14.81 2.09
C GLY A 437 39.08 14.81 3.61
N VAL A 438 39.71 13.75 4.14
CA VAL A 438 40.02 13.58 5.55
C VAL A 438 41.41 12.99 5.68
N ASN A 439 42.26 13.61 6.50
CA ASN A 439 43.57 13.08 6.84
C ASN A 439 43.52 12.42 8.21
N PHE A 440 44.01 11.19 8.29
CA PHE A 440 44.16 10.46 9.54
C PHE A 440 45.65 10.42 9.96
N SER A 441 45.91 10.48 11.24
CA SER A 441 47.28 10.43 11.76
C SER A 441 47.37 9.51 12.97
N GLY A 442 48.42 8.72 13.04
CA GLY A 442 48.71 7.84 14.16
C GLY A 442 47.55 6.89 14.50
N SER A 443 47.32 6.68 15.77
CA SER A 443 46.28 5.78 16.29
C SER A 443 44.90 6.43 16.45
N ALA A 444 44.78 7.75 16.19
CA ALA A 444 43.48 8.43 16.33
C ALA A 444 42.47 7.94 15.29
N SER A 445 41.29 7.54 15.73
CA SER A 445 40.21 7.17 14.81
C SER A 445 39.60 8.40 14.12
N ALA A 446 39.53 9.54 14.83
CA ALA A 446 39.08 10.82 14.28
C ALA A 446 40.12 11.40 13.34
N GLY A 447 39.65 11.92 12.21
CA GLY A 447 40.50 12.59 11.22
C GLY A 447 40.29 14.12 11.20
N THR A 448 41.16 14.79 10.46
CA THR A 448 41.05 16.23 10.17
C THR A 448 40.53 16.39 8.74
N ARG A 449 39.40 17.07 8.57
CA ARG A 449 38.86 17.38 7.23
C ARG A 449 39.78 18.35 6.51
N VAL A 450 39.98 18.15 5.22
CA VAL A 450 40.84 18.94 4.36
C VAL A 450 40.12 19.34 3.06
N GLY A 451 40.72 20.26 2.33
CA GLY A 451 40.16 20.78 1.09
C GLY A 451 38.86 21.55 1.32
N ALA A 452 37.89 21.37 0.46
CA ALA A 452 36.59 22.02 0.55
C ALA A 452 35.76 21.53 1.75
N ALA A 453 36.09 20.38 2.31
CA ALA A 453 35.41 19.85 3.50
C ALA A 453 35.97 20.40 4.83
N LYS A 454 36.99 21.24 4.83
CA LYS A 454 37.73 21.68 6.04
C LYS A 454 36.81 22.17 7.17
N ASP A 455 35.80 22.96 6.84
CA ASP A 455 34.91 23.58 7.81
C ASP A 455 33.51 22.88 7.82
N PHE A 456 33.38 21.74 7.17
CA PHE A 456 32.10 21.00 7.13
C PHE A 456 31.81 20.34 8.47
N VAL A 457 30.54 20.42 8.85
CA VAL A 457 30.05 19.79 10.08
C VAL A 457 29.19 18.60 9.71
N PHE A 458 29.21 17.58 10.57
CA PHE A 458 28.33 16.43 10.48
C PHE A 458 27.88 16.01 11.87
N THR A 459 26.58 16.06 12.09
CA THR A 459 25.88 15.48 13.23
C THR A 459 24.70 14.69 12.69
N PRO A 460 24.65 13.38 12.89
CA PRO A 460 23.56 12.55 12.36
C PRO A 460 22.22 12.89 12.99
N GLY A 461 21.14 12.75 12.23
CA GLY A 461 19.80 13.00 12.69
C GLY A 461 19.11 11.75 13.27
N THR A 462 17.86 11.95 13.67
CA THR A 462 16.96 10.90 14.15
C THR A 462 15.60 11.05 13.45
N ASP A 463 14.57 10.39 13.94
CA ASP A 463 13.17 10.59 13.52
C ASP A 463 12.59 11.94 13.96
N THR A 464 13.20 12.57 14.97
CA THR A 464 12.76 13.85 15.55
C THR A 464 13.77 14.98 15.38
N SER A 465 15.01 14.72 14.98
CA SER A 465 16.08 15.69 14.80
C SER A 465 16.71 15.56 13.42
N ALA A 466 16.77 16.66 12.67
CA ALA A 466 17.43 16.70 11.36
C ALA A 466 18.96 16.61 11.42
N GLY A 467 19.58 16.78 12.62
CA GLY A 467 21.01 16.87 12.74
C GLY A 467 21.59 18.07 11.98
N GLN A 468 22.86 17.96 11.59
CA GLN A 468 23.54 18.94 10.73
C GLN A 468 24.45 18.21 9.74
N ASN A 469 24.33 18.48 8.46
CA ASN A 469 25.17 17.85 7.46
C ASN A 469 25.51 18.80 6.33
N SER A 470 26.71 19.33 6.35
CA SER A 470 27.19 20.24 5.31
C SER A 470 27.33 19.58 3.94
N PHE A 471 27.42 18.27 3.88
CA PHE A 471 27.55 17.52 2.64
C PHE A 471 26.24 17.43 1.86
N ASP A 472 25.08 17.70 2.47
CA ASP A 472 23.77 17.69 1.79
C ASP A 472 23.67 18.72 0.66
N ALA A 473 24.51 19.75 0.71
CA ALA A 473 24.53 20.83 -0.28
C ALA A 473 25.54 20.62 -1.42
N VAL A 474 26.37 19.58 -1.37
CA VAL A 474 27.48 19.39 -2.33
C VAL A 474 27.47 18.01 -2.98
N TYR A 475 27.85 17.94 -4.26
CA TYR A 475 28.05 16.69 -4.97
C TYR A 475 29.33 15.98 -4.52
N PRO A 476 29.30 14.63 -4.50
CA PRO A 476 28.30 13.73 -5.04
C PRO A 476 27.09 13.49 -4.11
N TRP A 477 27.17 13.83 -2.82
CA TRP A 477 26.15 13.51 -1.82
C TRP A 477 24.79 14.12 -2.13
N ALA A 478 24.73 15.39 -2.53
CA ALA A 478 23.50 16.08 -2.95
C ALA A 478 22.81 15.42 -4.15
N GLY A 479 23.56 14.64 -4.92
CA GLY A 479 23.08 13.91 -6.09
C GLY A 479 22.62 12.48 -5.79
N MET A 480 22.84 11.97 -4.57
CA MET A 480 22.39 10.63 -4.20
C MET A 480 20.87 10.60 -4.03
N ARG A 481 20.21 9.72 -4.75
CA ARG A 481 18.73 9.68 -4.78
C ARG A 481 18.22 8.27 -4.75
N ARG A 482 17.29 7.99 -3.83
CA ARG A 482 16.57 6.72 -3.81
C ARG A 482 15.56 6.66 -4.95
N CYS A 483 15.45 5.54 -5.63
CA CYS A 483 14.55 5.33 -6.77
C CYS A 483 14.04 3.90 -6.83
N CYS A 484 12.83 3.73 -7.41
CA CYS A 484 12.32 2.43 -7.83
C CYS A 484 12.81 2.14 -9.23
N CYS A 485 13.28 0.94 -9.46
CA CYS A 485 13.97 0.58 -10.70
C CYS A 485 13.51 -0.78 -11.24
N THR A 486 13.36 -0.85 -12.55
CA THR A 486 13.30 -2.14 -13.26
C THR A 486 14.72 -2.57 -13.59
N LEU A 487 15.06 -3.79 -13.22
CA LEU A 487 16.34 -4.44 -13.54
C LEU A 487 16.19 -5.23 -14.83
N ASN A 488 17.03 -4.97 -15.80
CA ASN A 488 17.07 -5.70 -17.06
C ASN A 488 18.12 -6.81 -17.01
N ALA A 489 17.89 -7.91 -17.72
CA ALA A 489 18.79 -9.06 -17.73
C ALA A 489 20.20 -8.74 -18.28
N ASP A 490 20.33 -7.69 -19.09
CA ASP A 490 21.59 -7.20 -19.61
C ASP A 490 22.42 -6.35 -18.62
N GLY A 491 21.92 -6.20 -17.38
CA GLY A 491 22.56 -5.40 -16.34
C GLY A 491 22.17 -3.93 -16.34
N THR A 492 21.40 -3.47 -17.31
CA THR A 492 20.93 -2.07 -17.34
C THR A 492 19.80 -1.83 -16.33
N VAL A 493 19.73 -0.60 -15.84
CA VAL A 493 18.75 -0.17 -14.84
C VAL A 493 17.86 0.91 -15.45
N LYS A 494 16.55 0.68 -15.41
CA LYS A 494 15.55 1.69 -15.76
C LYS A 494 14.94 2.26 -14.49
N VAL A 495 15.08 3.55 -14.25
CA VAL A 495 14.41 4.23 -13.15
C VAL A 495 12.93 4.42 -13.50
N ASN A 496 12.06 3.93 -12.62
CA ASN A 496 10.62 4.06 -12.74
C ASN A 496 10.10 5.32 -12.03
N ALA A 497 10.62 5.60 -10.83
CA ALA A 497 10.31 6.81 -10.06
C ALA A 497 11.42 7.09 -9.03
N TYR A 498 11.68 8.37 -8.75
CA TYR A 498 12.52 8.78 -7.64
C TYR A 498 11.69 9.04 -6.38
N LYS A 499 12.31 8.94 -5.21
CA LYS A 499 11.66 9.27 -3.93
C LYS A 499 11.04 10.67 -3.98
N GLY A 500 9.77 10.76 -3.59
CA GLY A 500 8.99 12.01 -3.67
C GLY A 500 8.26 12.22 -4.99
N GLN A 501 8.43 11.37 -5.99
CA GLN A 501 7.67 11.42 -7.24
C GLN A 501 6.48 10.44 -7.22
N PRO A 502 5.42 10.72 -8.01
CA PRO A 502 4.32 9.78 -8.19
C PRO A 502 4.82 8.41 -8.69
N GLY A 503 4.29 7.35 -8.09
CA GLY A 503 4.69 5.98 -8.41
C GLY A 503 5.90 5.46 -7.63
N TYR A 504 6.54 6.28 -6.79
CA TYR A 504 7.58 5.78 -5.90
C TYR A 504 6.95 4.94 -4.77
N ILE A 505 7.33 3.68 -4.70
CA ILE A 505 6.87 2.72 -3.69
C ILE A 505 8.06 1.83 -3.30
N GLU A 506 8.26 1.57 -2.02
CA GLU A 506 9.45 0.86 -1.53
C GLU A 506 9.26 -0.64 -1.29
N ASP A 507 8.05 -1.18 -1.49
CA ASP A 507 7.68 -2.58 -1.23
C ASP A 507 7.97 -3.56 -2.39
N GLY A 508 8.56 -3.08 -3.47
CA GLY A 508 8.87 -3.87 -4.65
C GLY A 508 7.79 -3.90 -5.73
N THR A 509 6.60 -3.36 -5.48
CA THR A 509 5.50 -3.35 -6.48
C THR A 509 5.81 -2.52 -7.72
N ASN A 510 6.70 -1.51 -7.61
CA ASN A 510 7.19 -0.73 -8.75
C ASN A 510 8.69 -0.96 -9.03
N GLY A 511 9.19 -2.17 -8.76
CA GLY A 511 10.56 -2.58 -9.00
C GLY A 511 11.47 -2.47 -7.77
N GLU A 512 12.76 -2.74 -7.96
CA GLU A 512 13.77 -2.73 -6.89
C GLU A 512 14.05 -1.31 -6.41
N VAL A 513 14.26 -1.13 -5.12
CA VAL A 513 14.60 0.16 -4.55
C VAL A 513 16.12 0.29 -4.47
N LEU A 514 16.64 1.22 -5.23
CA LEU A 514 18.07 1.49 -5.34
C LEU A 514 18.39 2.93 -4.95
N VAL A 515 19.66 3.20 -4.72
CA VAL A 515 20.19 4.56 -4.62
C VAL A 515 21.08 4.84 -5.82
N GLU A 516 20.69 5.84 -6.60
CA GLU A 516 21.48 6.39 -7.69
C GLU A 516 22.58 7.28 -7.11
N ILE A 517 23.82 7.05 -7.50
CA ILE A 517 25.00 7.80 -7.08
C ILE A 517 25.66 8.41 -8.31
N PRO A 518 25.85 9.74 -8.39
CA PRO A 518 26.52 10.37 -9.51
C PRO A 518 28.03 10.04 -9.52
N LEU A 519 28.65 10.08 -10.69
CA LEU A 519 30.08 9.85 -10.85
C LEU A 519 30.89 10.82 -9.99
N PHE A 520 31.86 10.26 -9.29
CA PHE A 520 32.92 10.98 -8.57
C PHE A 520 34.24 10.24 -8.70
N TYR A 521 35.30 10.87 -8.29
CA TYR A 521 36.67 10.33 -8.35
C TYR A 521 37.26 10.29 -6.94
N VAL A 522 38.09 9.29 -6.69
CA VAL A 522 38.71 9.06 -5.38
C VAL A 522 40.23 9.05 -5.44
N SER A 523 40.86 9.43 -4.34
CA SER A 523 42.28 9.31 -4.12
C SER A 523 42.58 9.00 -2.66
N GLY A 524 43.72 8.39 -2.41
CA GLY A 524 44.19 8.02 -1.07
C GLY A 524 43.51 6.74 -0.53
N MET A 525 44.17 6.08 0.42
CA MET A 525 43.64 4.93 1.15
C MET A 525 42.63 5.39 2.18
N LEU A 526 41.61 4.57 2.39
CA LEU A 526 40.47 4.85 3.31
C LEU A 526 40.92 5.11 4.76
N ASP A 527 42.04 4.54 5.16
CA ASP A 527 42.62 4.66 6.52
C ASP A 527 43.70 5.76 6.65
N VAL A 528 44.11 6.39 5.56
CA VAL A 528 45.21 7.37 5.56
C VAL A 528 44.70 8.76 5.18
N ALA A 529 44.30 8.93 3.92
CA ALA A 529 43.89 10.22 3.39
C ALA A 529 42.87 10.12 2.28
N PRO A 530 41.67 9.53 2.58
CA PRO A 530 40.62 9.40 1.57
C PRO A 530 40.15 10.78 1.13
N SER A 531 40.02 10.94 -0.17
CA SER A 531 39.48 12.17 -0.75
C SER A 531 38.65 11.91 -1.98
N ILE A 532 37.67 12.80 -2.21
CA ILE A 532 36.71 12.77 -3.30
C ILE A 532 36.79 14.05 -4.10
N SER A 533 36.72 13.93 -5.43
CA SER A 533 36.61 15.05 -6.37
C SER A 533 35.50 14.76 -7.38
N MET A 534 34.84 15.80 -7.86
CA MET A 534 33.88 15.69 -8.97
C MET A 534 34.55 15.70 -10.33
N SER A 535 35.85 16.00 -10.38
CA SER A 535 36.64 15.99 -11.60
C SER A 535 37.79 14.99 -11.52
N MET A 536 38.17 14.45 -12.65
CA MET A 536 39.36 13.62 -12.79
C MET A 536 40.61 14.50 -12.63
N LEU A 537 41.19 14.48 -11.43
CA LEU A 537 42.42 15.20 -11.11
C LEU A 537 43.62 14.25 -11.15
N PRO A 538 44.87 14.77 -11.28
CA PRO A 538 46.04 13.93 -11.14
C PRO A 538 46.04 13.15 -9.81
N GLY A 539 46.25 11.85 -9.88
CA GLY A 539 46.20 10.96 -8.71
C GLY A 539 44.79 10.53 -8.25
N TYR A 540 43.75 10.98 -8.95
CA TYR A 540 42.38 10.53 -8.74
C TYR A 540 41.97 9.50 -9.79
N ARG A 541 41.11 8.57 -9.41
CA ARG A 541 40.53 7.55 -10.28
C ARG A 541 39.03 7.43 -10.04
N ALA A 542 38.32 6.97 -11.01
CA ALA A 542 36.96 6.56 -10.79
C ALA A 542 36.91 5.29 -9.92
N PRO A 543 36.03 5.17 -8.92
CA PRO A 543 35.73 3.89 -8.27
C PRO A 543 35.30 2.82 -9.28
N ARG A 544 35.64 1.57 -9.00
CA ARG A 544 35.38 0.46 -9.94
C ARG A 544 33.90 0.36 -10.39
N LYS A 545 32.98 0.69 -9.54
CA LYS A 545 31.52 0.68 -9.82
C LYS A 545 31.11 1.61 -10.97
N PHE A 546 31.88 2.63 -11.27
CA PHE A 546 31.66 3.57 -12.38
C PHE A 546 32.33 3.14 -13.69
N LEU A 547 32.96 1.98 -13.73
CA LEU A 547 33.56 1.47 -14.95
C LEU A 547 32.70 0.36 -15.55
N ASN A 548 32.48 0.41 -16.86
CA ASN A 548 32.00 -0.72 -17.64
C ASN A 548 33.09 -1.78 -17.78
N VAL A 549 32.74 -2.96 -18.26
CA VAL A 549 33.70 -4.03 -18.52
C VAL A 549 34.78 -3.62 -19.55
N ASP A 550 34.43 -2.75 -20.47
CA ASP A 550 35.37 -2.19 -21.46
C ASP A 550 36.22 -1.02 -20.91
N GLY A 551 36.09 -0.67 -19.63
CA GLY A 551 36.77 0.43 -18.98
C GLY A 551 36.19 1.82 -19.24
N SER A 552 35.12 1.94 -20.02
CA SER A 552 34.43 3.21 -20.22
C SER A 552 33.70 3.68 -18.95
N LEU A 553 33.57 5.01 -18.80
CA LEU A 553 33.00 5.65 -17.61
C LEU A 553 31.48 5.72 -17.68
N LYS A 554 30.82 5.33 -16.60
CA LYS A 554 29.42 5.62 -16.32
C LYS A 554 29.28 6.96 -15.59
N GLN A 555 28.25 7.73 -15.93
CA GLN A 555 27.97 9.00 -15.25
C GLN A 555 27.27 8.80 -13.88
N LYS A 556 26.83 7.60 -13.62
CA LYS A 556 26.17 7.21 -12.37
C LYS A 556 26.26 5.71 -12.15
N CYS A 557 26.15 5.30 -10.90
CA CYS A 557 26.01 3.90 -10.53
C CYS A 557 24.83 3.73 -9.58
N TYR A 558 24.48 2.48 -9.32
CA TYR A 558 23.39 2.11 -8.43
C TYR A 558 23.89 1.16 -7.35
N VAL A 559 23.45 1.41 -6.12
CA VAL A 559 23.61 0.47 -4.99
C VAL A 559 22.24 0.16 -4.40
N ARG A 560 22.12 -0.95 -3.71
CA ARG A 560 20.87 -1.30 -3.02
C ARG A 560 20.47 -0.25 -2.00
N ALA A 561 19.17 0.00 -1.82
CA ALA A 561 18.66 0.87 -0.75
C ALA A 561 18.47 0.09 0.56
N PHE A 562 18.07 -1.17 0.48
CA PHE A 562 17.75 -2.02 1.62
C PHE A 562 18.58 -3.29 1.64
N PRO A 563 18.92 -3.86 2.83
CA PRO A 563 19.52 -5.18 2.94
C PRO A 563 18.76 -6.24 2.17
N GLY A 564 19.48 -7.20 1.59
CA GLY A 564 18.92 -8.15 0.64
C GLY A 564 17.93 -9.14 1.26
N SER A 565 16.81 -9.33 0.60
CA SER A 565 15.79 -10.34 0.92
C SER A 565 15.49 -11.22 -0.29
N ILE A 566 15.42 -12.53 -0.12
CA ILE A 566 15.04 -13.46 -1.18
C ILE A 566 13.52 -13.64 -1.15
N GLY A 567 12.86 -13.22 -2.23
CA GLY A 567 11.42 -13.31 -2.38
C GLY A 567 10.90 -14.71 -2.70
N THR A 568 9.59 -14.85 -2.80
CA THR A 568 8.92 -16.11 -3.21
C THR A 568 9.25 -16.51 -4.64
N ASP A 569 9.64 -15.56 -5.49
CA ASP A 569 10.18 -15.76 -6.84
C ASP A 569 11.64 -16.26 -6.82
N SER A 570 12.20 -16.38 -5.62
CA SER A 570 13.58 -16.79 -5.34
C SER A 570 14.65 -15.84 -5.90
N LYS A 571 14.28 -14.60 -6.23
CA LYS A 571 15.23 -13.54 -6.56
C LYS A 571 15.71 -12.81 -5.31
N LEU A 572 16.90 -12.25 -5.39
CA LEU A 572 17.42 -11.36 -4.36
C LEU A 572 16.90 -9.94 -4.61
N HIS A 573 16.22 -9.36 -3.64
CA HIS A 573 15.54 -8.07 -3.72
C HIS A 573 16.17 -7.04 -2.79
N SER A 574 16.00 -5.77 -3.13
CA SER A 574 16.24 -4.59 -2.30
C SER A 574 14.92 -3.85 -2.11
N ILE A 575 14.14 -4.23 -1.09
CA ILE A 575 12.80 -3.69 -0.81
C ILE A 575 12.61 -3.44 0.68
N ALA A 576 11.68 -2.53 1.02
CA ALA A 576 11.29 -2.27 2.40
C ALA A 576 10.25 -3.28 2.90
N GLY A 577 10.13 -3.42 4.23
CA GLY A 577 9.13 -4.27 4.88
C GLY A 577 9.44 -5.77 4.82
N ALA A 578 10.65 -6.15 4.43
CA ALA A 578 11.06 -7.54 4.32
C ALA A 578 11.99 -7.96 5.48
N VAL A 579 12.00 -9.25 5.77
CA VAL A 579 13.05 -9.84 6.62
C VAL A 579 14.31 -10.01 5.78
N PRO A 580 15.45 -9.38 6.15
CA PRO A 580 16.72 -9.67 5.49
C PRO A 580 17.01 -11.17 5.50
N THR A 581 17.32 -11.73 4.35
CA THR A 581 17.52 -13.18 4.26
C THR A 581 18.81 -13.59 4.94
N GLY A 582 18.74 -14.62 5.74
CA GLY A 582 19.86 -15.33 6.31
C GLY A 582 19.67 -16.84 6.22
N GLY A 583 20.69 -17.62 6.59
CA GLY A 583 20.63 -19.08 6.51
C GLY A 583 20.79 -19.62 5.09
N GLN A 584 21.36 -18.81 4.21
CA GLN A 584 21.77 -19.18 2.86
C GLN A 584 23.29 -18.99 2.75
N ASN A 585 23.96 -19.86 2.02
CA ASN A 585 25.38 -19.68 1.72
C ASN A 585 25.60 -18.74 0.53
N ILE A 586 26.84 -18.31 0.31
CA ILE A 586 27.18 -17.34 -0.73
C ILE A 586 26.76 -17.81 -2.14
N THR A 587 26.84 -19.11 -2.43
CA THR A 587 26.41 -19.68 -3.72
C THR A 587 24.90 -19.56 -3.91
N GLN A 588 24.12 -19.82 -2.87
CA GLN A 588 22.67 -19.70 -2.91
C GLN A 588 22.25 -18.24 -3.11
N PHE A 589 22.88 -17.28 -2.42
CA PHE A 589 22.65 -15.87 -2.63
C PHE A 589 23.01 -15.43 -4.05
N LEU A 590 24.18 -15.85 -4.57
CA LEU A 590 24.60 -15.53 -5.92
C LEU A 590 23.62 -16.07 -6.96
N ASN A 591 23.13 -17.28 -6.78
CA ASN A 591 22.13 -17.88 -7.66
C ASN A 591 20.81 -17.07 -7.65
N SER A 592 20.43 -16.54 -6.50
CA SER A 592 19.23 -15.69 -6.37
C SER A 592 19.43 -14.33 -7.02
N ALA A 593 20.61 -13.72 -6.92
CA ALA A 593 20.94 -12.49 -7.61
C ALA A 593 20.96 -12.69 -9.14
N ARG A 594 21.56 -13.77 -9.63
CA ARG A 594 21.65 -14.09 -11.06
C ARG A 594 20.31 -14.38 -11.75
N LYS A 595 19.24 -14.56 -10.99
CA LYS A 595 17.89 -14.62 -11.58
C LYS A 595 17.43 -13.28 -12.19
N TRP A 596 18.09 -12.19 -11.89
CA TRP A 596 17.92 -10.93 -12.59
C TRP A 596 18.67 -10.87 -13.92
N GLY A 597 19.80 -11.58 -14.03
CA GLY A 597 20.69 -11.67 -15.16
C GLY A 597 22.08 -12.12 -14.69
N ASP A 598 22.89 -12.70 -15.56
CA ASP A 598 24.15 -13.36 -15.19
C ASP A 598 25.21 -12.42 -14.60
N THR A 599 25.07 -11.11 -14.86
CA THR A 599 25.99 -10.08 -14.35
C THR A 599 25.60 -9.52 -12.99
N TYR A 600 24.38 -9.82 -12.48
CA TYR A 600 23.98 -9.46 -11.12
C TYR A 600 24.65 -10.38 -10.12
N SER A 601 25.02 -9.82 -9.00
CA SER A 601 25.72 -10.57 -7.96
C SER A 601 25.29 -10.16 -6.56
N VAL A 602 25.90 -10.76 -5.59
CA VAL A 602 25.87 -10.33 -4.20
C VAL A 602 26.91 -9.22 -4.04
N GLY A 603 26.91 -8.46 -2.94
CA GLY A 603 27.81 -7.37 -2.68
C GLY A 603 29.26 -7.60 -3.15
N THR A 604 29.89 -6.57 -3.64
CA THR A 604 31.24 -6.59 -4.21
C THR A 604 32.13 -5.57 -3.52
N SER A 605 33.45 -5.72 -3.66
CA SER A 605 34.41 -4.71 -3.23
C SER A 605 34.16 -3.34 -3.90
N ALA A 606 33.58 -3.32 -5.10
CA ALA A 606 33.21 -2.09 -5.80
C ALA A 606 32.03 -1.37 -5.15
N ASP A 607 31.02 -2.11 -4.61
CA ASP A 607 29.92 -1.54 -3.82
C ASP A 607 30.45 -0.95 -2.50
N PHE A 608 31.33 -1.70 -1.84
CA PHE A 608 32.01 -1.27 -0.62
C PHE A 608 32.82 0.01 -0.85
N GLU A 609 33.64 0.04 -1.87
CA GLU A 609 34.53 1.18 -2.21
C GLU A 609 33.74 2.49 -2.33
N VAL A 610 32.67 2.48 -3.14
CA VAL A 610 31.84 3.68 -3.37
C VAL A 610 31.25 4.19 -2.06
N LEU A 611 30.64 3.32 -1.28
CA LEU A 611 29.99 3.70 -0.02
C LEU A 611 31.00 4.07 1.06
N ALA A 612 32.17 3.40 1.12
CA ALA A 612 33.18 3.65 2.12
C ALA A 612 33.83 5.03 1.95
N TYR A 613 34.22 5.42 0.72
CA TYR A 613 34.76 6.78 0.48
C TYR A 613 33.74 7.85 0.84
N LEU A 614 32.47 7.69 0.40
CA LEU A 614 31.41 8.65 0.70
C LEU A 614 31.17 8.77 2.20
N MET A 615 31.11 7.64 2.92
CA MET A 615 30.78 7.61 4.34
C MET A 615 31.95 8.12 5.21
N ILE A 616 33.18 7.68 4.96
CA ILE A 616 34.35 8.07 5.76
C ILE A 616 34.63 9.57 5.64
N VAL A 617 34.44 10.15 4.44
CA VAL A 617 34.61 11.60 4.25
C VAL A 617 33.54 12.38 4.99
N VAL A 618 32.25 11.94 4.96
CA VAL A 618 31.17 12.57 5.72
C VAL A 618 31.39 12.42 7.23
N TYR A 619 31.73 11.24 7.69
CA TYR A 619 31.88 10.98 9.13
C TYR A 619 33.13 11.65 9.71
N GLY A 620 34.17 11.79 8.92
CA GLY A 620 35.45 12.36 9.36
C GLY A 620 36.18 11.50 10.39
N THR A 621 35.86 10.19 10.40
CA THR A 621 36.44 9.22 11.33
C THR A 621 36.52 7.84 10.70
N ARG A 622 37.53 7.05 11.09
CA ARG A 622 37.67 5.64 10.75
C ARG A 622 36.78 4.75 11.65
N HIS A 623 36.38 5.25 12.83
CA HIS A 623 35.47 4.62 13.76
C HIS A 623 34.04 5.07 13.48
N ALA A 624 33.36 4.41 12.54
CA ALA A 624 32.02 4.80 12.08
C ALA A 624 30.98 4.77 13.20
N GLN A 625 31.06 3.81 14.12
CA GLN A 625 30.17 3.69 15.26
C GLN A 625 30.23 4.90 16.19
N SER A 626 31.33 5.68 16.22
CA SER A 626 31.41 6.94 16.98
C SER A 626 30.45 8.01 16.46
N LYS A 627 29.89 7.85 15.26
CA LYS A 627 28.89 8.75 14.69
C LYS A 627 27.49 8.13 14.71
N ILE A 628 27.35 6.89 14.23
CA ILE A 628 26.11 6.14 14.24
C ILE A 628 26.47 4.70 14.62
N ASN A 629 25.91 4.20 15.71
CA ASN A 629 26.21 2.86 16.19
C ASN A 629 25.64 1.80 15.23
N GLY A 630 24.44 2.06 14.69
CA GLY A 630 23.75 1.12 13.83
C GLY A 630 23.18 -0.06 14.61
N CYS A 631 22.73 -1.08 13.89
CA CYS A 631 22.13 -2.30 14.47
C CYS A 631 23.23 -3.33 14.76
N VAL A 632 24.02 -3.13 15.80
CA VAL A 632 25.17 -3.98 16.16
C VAL A 632 25.00 -4.71 17.50
N SER A 633 24.05 -4.24 18.34
CA SER A 633 23.78 -4.73 19.71
C SER A 633 22.31 -5.09 19.93
N LEU A 634 21.55 -5.39 18.87
CA LEU A 634 20.13 -5.76 18.96
C LEU A 634 19.95 -7.19 19.43
N TYR A 635 20.78 -8.12 18.98
CA TYR A 635 20.59 -9.54 19.23
C TYR A 635 20.41 -9.83 20.74
N GLY A 636 19.32 -10.53 21.05
CA GLY A 636 19.01 -10.97 22.40
C GLY A 636 18.34 -12.33 22.38
N ALA A 637 18.95 -13.28 23.10
CA ALA A 637 18.53 -14.67 23.17
C ALA A 637 17.80 -15.00 24.48
N ASN A 638 17.08 -16.11 24.49
CA ASN A 638 16.48 -16.70 25.69
C ASN A 638 15.51 -15.78 26.46
N ILE A 639 14.83 -14.88 25.76
CA ILE A 639 13.77 -14.04 26.34
C ILE A 639 12.60 -14.97 26.68
N ALA A 640 12.25 -15.06 27.98
CA ALA A 640 11.18 -15.93 28.43
C ALA A 640 9.82 -15.47 27.92
N VAL A 641 8.99 -16.41 27.48
CA VAL A 641 7.56 -16.17 27.28
C VAL A 641 6.90 -16.03 28.66
N ALA A 642 6.28 -14.90 28.93
CA ALA A 642 5.72 -14.56 30.24
C ALA A 642 4.33 -15.20 30.48
N ALA A 643 3.55 -15.38 29.41
CA ALA A 643 2.24 -16.02 29.46
C ALA A 643 2.00 -16.81 28.16
N ALA A 644 1.31 -17.93 28.30
CA ALA A 644 0.90 -18.74 27.15
C ALA A 644 -0.11 -18.01 26.28
N THR A 645 -0.05 -18.20 24.96
CA THR A 645 -1.04 -17.75 23.97
C THR A 645 -1.47 -18.93 23.12
N ASP A 646 -2.75 -19.01 22.79
CA ASP A 646 -3.27 -20.08 21.93
C ASP A 646 -3.69 -19.52 20.57
N ASN A 647 -3.17 -20.14 19.50
CA ASN A 647 -3.48 -19.81 18.10
C ASN A 647 -3.52 -18.29 17.84
N ALA A 648 -2.45 -17.59 18.21
CA ALA A 648 -2.36 -16.13 18.13
C ALA A 648 -1.11 -15.69 17.35
N ALA A 649 -1.22 -14.64 16.54
CA ALA A 649 -0.07 -13.97 15.91
C ALA A 649 0.58 -12.98 16.93
N SER A 650 0.77 -13.46 18.15
CA SER A 650 1.34 -12.66 19.24
C SER A 650 2.00 -13.53 20.29
N VAL A 651 2.91 -12.93 21.07
CA VAL A 651 3.54 -13.55 22.23
C VAL A 651 3.62 -12.54 23.37
N VAL A 652 3.50 -13.02 24.61
CA VAL A 652 3.61 -12.17 25.81
C VAL A 652 5.03 -12.32 26.37
N VAL A 653 5.71 -11.20 26.54
CA VAL A 653 7.06 -11.14 27.12
C VAL A 653 7.18 -9.99 28.13
N ALA A 654 8.21 -10.03 28.95
CA ALA A 654 8.50 -8.91 29.83
C ALA A 654 8.77 -7.62 29.03
N LYS A 655 8.23 -6.48 29.48
CA LYS A 655 8.47 -5.17 28.86
C LYS A 655 9.97 -4.83 28.80
N SER A 656 10.75 -5.26 29.80
CA SER A 656 12.21 -5.11 29.83
C SER A 656 12.94 -5.86 28.72
N ALA A 657 12.29 -6.80 28.01
CA ALA A 657 12.86 -7.44 26.82
C ALA A 657 13.14 -6.45 25.69
N GLY A 658 12.47 -5.29 25.69
CA GLY A 658 12.70 -4.20 24.74
C GLY A 658 12.50 -4.65 23.31
N ILE A 659 11.43 -5.39 23.03
CA ILE A 659 10.99 -5.72 21.69
C ILE A 659 10.16 -4.56 21.16
N GLU A 660 10.40 -4.19 19.90
CA GLU A 660 9.81 -3.01 19.27
C GLU A 660 9.32 -3.35 17.85
N PRO A 661 8.36 -2.59 17.30
CA PRO A 661 7.92 -2.77 15.90
C PRO A 661 9.11 -2.69 14.92
N GLY A 662 9.07 -3.52 13.90
CA GLY A 662 10.14 -3.64 12.90
C GLY A 662 11.27 -4.60 13.30
N MET A 663 11.38 -4.99 14.56
CA MET A 663 12.31 -6.07 14.95
C MET A 663 11.86 -7.41 14.39
N VAL A 664 12.81 -8.23 14.05
CA VAL A 664 12.57 -9.63 13.65
C VAL A 664 12.81 -10.53 14.84
N ILE A 665 11.81 -11.34 15.17
CA ILE A 665 11.86 -12.31 16.27
C ILE A 665 11.70 -13.73 15.77
N SER A 666 12.27 -14.68 16.51
CA SER A 666 11.96 -16.09 16.40
C SER A 666 11.51 -16.66 17.75
N ILE A 667 10.68 -17.69 17.71
CA ILE A 667 10.16 -18.37 18.92
C ILE A 667 10.44 -19.86 18.82
N GLY A 668 10.93 -20.45 19.90
CA GLY A 668 11.22 -21.88 19.94
C GLY A 668 11.49 -22.41 21.35
N THR A 669 11.98 -23.66 21.44
CA THR A 669 12.19 -24.39 22.70
C THR A 669 13.65 -24.47 23.16
N GLY A 670 14.61 -24.06 22.33
CA GLY A 670 16.05 -24.14 22.61
C GLY A 670 16.82 -23.02 21.96
N ASP A 671 18.13 -23.01 22.08
CA ASP A 671 19.00 -21.97 21.53
C ASP A 671 18.84 -21.88 20.02
N GLU A 672 18.51 -20.67 19.53
CA GLU A 672 18.27 -20.36 18.13
C GLU A 672 17.24 -21.27 17.41
N ASN A 673 16.39 -21.93 18.19
CA ASN A 673 15.42 -22.89 17.69
C ASN A 673 14.17 -22.18 17.20
N GLU A 674 14.00 -22.09 15.89
CA GLU A 674 12.89 -21.48 15.18
C GLU A 674 11.67 -22.43 15.04
N THR A 675 11.42 -23.29 16.03
CA THR A 675 10.47 -24.40 15.92
C THR A 675 9.01 -23.98 16.01
N ILE A 676 8.71 -22.84 16.64
CA ILE A 676 7.34 -22.35 16.84
C ILE A 676 7.02 -21.22 15.86
N ALA A 677 7.89 -20.21 15.78
CA ALA A 677 7.76 -19.13 14.81
C ALA A 677 9.15 -18.74 14.30
N LYS A 678 9.27 -18.68 12.98
CA LYS A 678 10.55 -18.41 12.32
C LYS A 678 10.56 -17.03 11.72
N ARG A 679 11.44 -16.15 12.25
CA ARG A 679 11.77 -14.82 11.68
C ARG A 679 10.54 -14.00 11.32
N ARG A 680 9.75 -13.67 12.33
CA ARG A 680 8.54 -12.86 12.21
C ARG A 680 8.86 -11.40 12.47
N ILE A 681 8.28 -10.50 11.66
CA ILE A 681 8.39 -9.06 11.87
C ILE A 681 7.39 -8.66 12.96
N VAL A 682 7.87 -7.98 13.99
CA VAL A 682 7.01 -7.38 15.01
C VAL A 682 6.23 -6.22 14.38
N THR A 683 4.91 -6.32 14.40
CA THR A 683 4.00 -5.32 13.81
C THR A 683 3.56 -4.27 14.82
N SER A 684 3.34 -4.67 16.07
CA SER A 684 3.01 -3.76 17.17
C SER A 684 3.38 -4.36 18.53
N VAL A 685 3.51 -3.50 19.52
CA VAL A 685 3.69 -3.88 20.93
C VAL A 685 2.62 -3.16 21.74
N GLU A 686 1.80 -3.92 22.46
CA GLU A 686 0.65 -3.44 23.21
C GLU A 686 0.87 -3.63 24.72
N THR A 687 0.42 -2.68 25.51
CA THR A 687 0.30 -2.85 26.97
C THR A 687 -0.84 -3.80 27.28
N ILE A 688 -0.70 -4.57 28.33
CA ILE A 688 -1.74 -5.49 28.81
C ILE A 688 -2.44 -4.82 29.99
N ASP A 689 -3.76 -4.69 29.91
CA ASP A 689 -4.57 -4.08 30.96
C ASP A 689 -4.36 -4.83 32.29
N GLY A 690 -3.99 -4.07 33.32
CA GLY A 690 -3.69 -4.62 34.63
C GLY A 690 -2.30 -5.26 34.79
N ASP A 691 -1.47 -5.32 33.77
CA ASP A 691 -0.10 -5.83 33.82
C ASP A 691 0.92 -4.76 33.36
N ALA A 692 1.59 -4.14 34.34
CA ALA A 692 2.62 -3.14 34.06
C ALA A 692 3.99 -3.73 33.65
N THR A 693 4.18 -5.05 33.84
CA THR A 693 5.47 -5.74 33.71
C THR A 693 5.65 -6.39 32.35
N ASN A 694 4.56 -6.83 31.71
CA ASN A 694 4.57 -7.54 30.47
C ASN A 694 3.95 -6.71 29.33
N VAL A 695 4.25 -7.12 28.12
CA VAL A 695 3.69 -6.58 26.89
C VAL A 695 3.29 -7.71 25.96
N LYS A 696 2.26 -7.47 25.18
CA LYS A 696 1.86 -8.34 24.06
C LYS A 696 2.56 -7.86 22.81
N VAL A 697 3.36 -8.70 22.23
CA VAL A 697 4.11 -8.46 20.99
C VAL A 697 3.35 -9.14 19.85
N ASN A 698 2.77 -8.36 18.96
CA ASN A 698 2.12 -8.85 17.75
C ASN A 698 3.15 -8.95 16.62
N PHE A 699 3.03 -9.98 15.77
CA PHE A 699 3.94 -10.23 14.67
C PHE A 699 3.18 -10.72 13.42
N ASP A 700 3.85 -10.67 12.28
CA ASP A 700 3.31 -11.08 10.99
C ASP A 700 3.22 -12.62 10.85
N GLY A 701 2.50 -13.07 9.81
CA GLY A 701 2.37 -14.47 9.42
C GLY A 701 1.34 -15.24 10.24
N ASP A 702 1.39 -16.58 10.13
CA ASP A 702 0.38 -17.46 10.70
C ASP A 702 0.38 -17.44 12.23
N PRO A 703 -0.80 -17.52 12.87
CA PRO A 703 -0.92 -17.67 14.31
C PRO A 703 -0.20 -18.92 14.83
N VAL A 704 0.35 -18.83 16.03
CA VAL A 704 1.04 -19.93 16.70
C VAL A 704 0.54 -20.08 18.14
N THR A 705 0.74 -21.25 18.73
CA THR A 705 0.50 -21.48 20.15
C THR A 705 1.84 -21.41 20.90
N THR A 706 1.92 -20.55 21.93
CA THR A 706 3.11 -20.43 22.77
C THR A 706 2.82 -20.85 24.21
N THR A 707 3.84 -21.37 24.88
CA THR A 707 3.82 -21.71 26.30
C THR A 707 4.97 -20.99 27.02
N THR A 708 4.95 -20.98 28.34
CA THR A 708 6.02 -20.40 29.16
C THR A 708 7.36 -21.10 29.06
N ASP A 709 7.41 -22.33 28.48
CA ASP A 709 8.65 -23.04 28.22
C ASP A 709 9.36 -22.53 26.96
N HIS A 710 8.65 -21.80 26.09
CA HIS A 710 9.21 -21.24 24.88
C HIS A 710 10.07 -20.02 25.19
N LYS A 711 10.99 -19.74 24.29
CA LYS A 711 11.88 -18.56 24.31
C LYS A 711 11.71 -17.77 23.03
N VAL A 712 11.91 -16.47 23.16
CA VAL A 712 11.93 -15.51 22.06
C VAL A 712 13.36 -15.02 21.86
N TRP A 713 13.75 -14.87 20.61
CA TRP A 713 15.01 -14.24 20.20
C TRP A 713 14.70 -12.99 19.41
N ARG A 714 15.33 -11.87 19.75
CA ARG A 714 15.47 -10.72 18.86
C ARG A 714 16.65 -11.00 17.95
N ILE A 715 16.46 -10.97 16.64
CA ILE A 715 17.45 -11.43 15.69
C ILE A 715 18.10 -10.26 14.94
N MET A 716 17.29 -9.43 14.30
CA MET A 716 17.70 -8.31 13.45
C MET A 716 16.56 -7.31 13.27
N GLN A 717 16.79 -6.24 12.54
CA GLN A 717 15.75 -5.33 12.06
C GLN A 717 15.25 -5.78 10.69
N SER A 718 13.94 -5.63 10.44
CA SER A 718 13.39 -5.71 9.09
C SER A 718 13.85 -4.51 8.25
N THR A 719 13.74 -4.62 6.95
CA THR A 719 14.13 -3.53 6.04
C THR A 719 13.14 -2.36 6.09
N GLY A 720 13.62 -1.16 5.93
CA GLY A 720 12.81 0.06 5.94
C GLY A 720 12.57 0.66 7.33
N THR A 721 13.08 0.05 8.39
CA THR A 721 12.95 0.58 9.76
C THR A 721 13.65 1.94 9.96
N ALA A 722 14.65 2.25 9.15
CA ALA A 722 15.32 3.55 9.17
C ALA A 722 14.61 4.64 8.31
N ASN A 723 13.46 4.35 7.72
CA ASN A 723 12.74 5.33 6.87
C ASN A 723 12.10 6.49 7.64
N SER A 724 11.94 6.36 8.95
CA SER A 724 11.46 7.44 9.81
C SER A 724 12.49 8.53 10.06
N VAL A 725 13.76 8.29 9.77
CA VAL A 725 14.82 9.30 9.91
C VAL A 725 14.54 10.47 8.97
N ILE A 726 14.44 11.68 9.53
CA ILE A 726 14.15 12.91 8.78
C ILE A 726 15.37 13.54 8.14
N ALA A 727 16.57 13.06 8.48
CA ALA A 727 17.85 13.49 7.93
C ALA A 727 18.32 12.56 6.80
N THR A 728 19.32 12.99 6.03
CA THR A 728 20.00 12.16 5.03
C THR A 728 20.83 11.03 5.66
N CYS A 729 21.29 11.22 6.89
CA CYS A 729 22.10 10.27 7.65
C CYS A 729 21.66 10.24 9.10
N GLY A 730 21.43 9.05 9.65
CA GLY A 730 21.04 8.89 11.05
C GLY A 730 20.35 7.57 11.35
N SER A 731 19.89 7.42 12.60
CA SER A 731 19.16 6.26 13.07
C SER A 731 17.86 6.73 13.76
N PRO A 732 16.74 5.97 13.70
CA PRO A 732 15.41 6.46 14.09
C PRO A 732 15.36 7.02 15.51
N VAL A 733 15.78 6.26 16.51
CA VAL A 733 15.61 6.63 17.92
C VAL A 733 16.86 7.31 18.47
N SER A 734 18.01 6.70 18.25
CA SER A 734 19.29 7.17 18.76
C SER A 734 20.43 6.69 17.89
N ASN A 735 21.42 7.54 17.66
CA ASN A 735 22.62 7.18 16.91
C ASN A 735 23.61 6.33 17.72
N THR A 736 23.35 6.10 19.01
CA THR A 736 24.29 5.43 19.94
C THR A 736 23.70 4.23 20.69
N ASP A 737 22.46 3.82 20.42
CA ASP A 737 21.80 2.71 21.13
C ASP A 737 22.24 1.32 20.63
N GLY A 738 22.75 1.22 19.42
CA GLY A 738 23.22 -0.02 18.81
C GLY A 738 22.13 -1.00 18.40
N ARG A 739 20.85 -0.63 18.49
CA ARG A 739 19.73 -1.54 18.29
C ARG A 739 18.96 -1.28 17.00
N HIS A 740 19.08 -0.11 16.42
CA HIS A 740 18.30 0.34 15.28
C HIS A 740 19.13 0.39 14.00
N SER A 741 18.48 0.08 12.90
CA SER A 741 19.04 0.33 11.56
C SER A 741 19.32 1.81 11.39
N PHE A 742 20.22 2.15 10.50
CA PHE A 742 20.53 3.53 10.16
C PHE A 742 20.50 3.74 8.65
N VAL A 743 20.35 4.98 8.24
CA VAL A 743 20.38 5.39 6.84
C VAL A 743 21.58 6.31 6.58
N PHE A 744 22.17 6.13 5.41
CA PHE A 744 23.19 7.02 4.84
C PHE A 744 22.81 7.32 3.39
N TYR A 745 22.33 8.52 3.14
CA TYR A 745 21.88 9.00 1.83
C TYR A 745 20.97 8.02 1.08
N GLY A 746 19.99 7.49 1.79
CA GLY A 746 19.03 6.55 1.24
C GLY A 746 19.43 5.07 1.28
N VAL A 747 20.65 4.74 1.67
CA VAL A 747 21.11 3.36 1.85
C VAL A 747 20.94 2.96 3.32
N GLU A 748 20.12 1.96 3.60
CA GLU A 748 19.93 1.42 4.95
C GLU A 748 21.07 0.46 5.29
N ASN A 749 21.67 0.61 6.47
CA ASN A 749 22.82 -0.16 6.94
C ASN A 749 23.87 -0.37 5.82
N PRO A 750 24.51 0.70 5.29
CA PRO A 750 25.30 0.61 4.06
C PRO A 750 26.48 -0.36 4.16
N LEU A 751 27.27 -0.30 5.22
CA LEU A 751 28.52 -1.04 5.34
C LEU A 751 28.63 -1.90 6.59
N TYR A 752 27.76 -1.72 7.60
CA TYR A 752 27.83 -2.46 8.86
C TYR A 752 26.48 -2.54 9.55
N GLY A 753 26.40 -3.46 10.52
CA GLY A 753 25.22 -3.67 11.35
C GLY A 753 24.14 -4.54 10.68
N ASN A 754 23.23 -5.02 11.49
CA ASN A 754 22.13 -5.92 11.17
C ASN A 754 22.55 -7.34 10.77
N GLN A 755 23.31 -7.51 9.70
CA GLN A 755 23.87 -8.79 9.24
C GLN A 755 25.30 -8.59 8.71
N TRP A 756 26.10 -9.62 8.77
CA TRP A 756 27.30 -9.78 7.94
C TRP A 756 26.90 -9.81 6.47
N ARG A 757 27.72 -9.19 5.61
CA ARG A 757 27.46 -9.13 4.17
C ARG A 757 28.53 -9.84 3.38
N PHE A 758 28.10 -10.73 2.50
CA PHE A 758 28.99 -11.35 1.53
C PHE A 758 29.55 -10.31 0.55
N GLU A 759 30.84 -10.49 0.22
CA GLU A 759 31.46 -9.97 -0.99
C GLU A 759 31.85 -11.12 -1.89
N CYS A 760 31.43 -11.12 -3.14
CA CYS A 760 31.58 -12.26 -4.01
C CYS A 760 32.64 -12.07 -5.13
N ASP A 761 33.19 -10.90 -5.32
CA ASP A 761 34.21 -10.61 -6.32
C ASP A 761 35.64 -10.98 -5.86
N TRP A 762 35.83 -11.33 -4.59
CA TRP A 762 37.13 -11.77 -4.09
C TRP A 762 37.00 -12.82 -2.98
N LYS A 763 38.07 -13.58 -2.77
CA LYS A 763 38.17 -14.65 -1.78
C LYS A 763 39.60 -14.81 -1.31
N LEU A 764 39.79 -15.47 -0.19
CA LEU A 764 41.10 -15.90 0.30
C LEU A 764 41.34 -17.37 -0.07
N VAL A 765 42.49 -17.69 -0.64
CA VAL A 765 42.90 -19.07 -0.93
C VAL A 765 44.26 -19.30 -0.29
N ASP A 766 44.32 -20.17 0.72
CA ASP A 766 45.53 -20.50 1.48
C ASP A 766 46.32 -19.24 1.92
N GLY A 767 45.61 -18.23 2.40
CA GLY A 767 46.19 -17.00 2.91
C GLY A 767 46.50 -15.94 1.85
N VAL A 768 46.26 -16.19 0.57
CA VAL A 768 46.41 -15.23 -0.52
C VAL A 768 45.05 -14.73 -0.99
N PRO A 769 44.80 -13.40 -1.08
CA PRO A 769 43.55 -12.89 -1.67
C PRO A 769 43.54 -13.09 -3.19
N TYR A 770 42.38 -13.43 -3.73
CA TYR A 770 42.14 -13.57 -5.15
C TYR A 770 40.95 -12.72 -5.53
N TRP A 771 41.09 -11.89 -6.54
CA TRP A 771 40.05 -10.97 -7.01
C TRP A 771 39.65 -11.26 -8.46
N CYS A 772 38.37 -11.08 -8.77
CA CYS A 772 37.81 -11.29 -10.11
C CYS A 772 36.90 -10.13 -10.48
N ASP A 773 37.13 -9.54 -11.63
CA ASP A 773 36.36 -8.40 -12.13
C ASP A 773 35.13 -8.81 -12.95
N ASP A 774 35.01 -10.08 -13.31
CA ASP A 774 33.94 -10.60 -14.14
C ASP A 774 32.86 -11.29 -13.28
N PRO A 775 31.67 -10.68 -13.09
CA PRO A 775 30.60 -11.27 -12.28
C PRO A 775 30.15 -12.67 -12.72
N THR A 776 30.32 -13.02 -13.99
CA THR A 776 29.91 -14.32 -14.53
C THR A 776 30.85 -15.44 -14.08
N LYS A 777 32.05 -15.10 -13.61
CA LYS A 777 33.10 -16.06 -13.20
C LYS A 777 33.23 -16.24 -11.68
N TYR A 778 32.41 -15.54 -10.87
CA TYR A 778 32.50 -15.70 -9.42
C TYR A 778 32.28 -17.16 -9.00
N SER A 779 33.28 -17.71 -8.32
CA SER A 779 33.34 -19.11 -7.93
C SER A 779 34.16 -19.30 -6.65
N TRP A 780 33.79 -20.26 -5.84
CA TRP A 780 34.49 -20.67 -4.62
C TRP A 780 35.11 -22.09 -4.74
N THR A 781 35.06 -22.66 -5.94
CA THR A 781 35.66 -23.96 -6.23
C THR A 781 36.72 -23.91 -7.33
N SER A 782 36.79 -22.80 -8.08
CA SER A 782 37.75 -22.55 -9.15
C SER A 782 38.35 -21.16 -8.96
N ASN A 783 39.62 -21.00 -9.36
CA ASN A 783 40.30 -19.72 -9.46
C ASN A 783 40.31 -19.17 -10.90
N ASP A 784 39.56 -19.81 -11.81
CA ASP A 784 39.46 -19.32 -13.18
C ASP A 784 38.84 -17.90 -13.22
N GLY A 785 39.51 -17.01 -13.93
CA GLY A 785 39.13 -15.59 -14.00
C GLY A 785 39.57 -14.76 -12.78
N TYR A 786 40.17 -15.36 -11.76
CA TYR A 786 40.68 -14.63 -10.60
C TYR A 786 42.15 -14.27 -10.75
N ILE A 787 42.54 -13.12 -10.25
CA ILE A 787 43.91 -12.65 -10.15
C ILE A 787 44.38 -12.80 -8.71
N ALA A 788 45.51 -13.46 -8.46
CA ALA A 788 46.11 -13.53 -7.14
C ALA A 788 46.68 -12.17 -6.75
N LEU A 789 46.31 -11.64 -5.59
CA LEU A 789 46.82 -10.40 -5.02
C LEU A 789 47.94 -10.73 -4.06
N ASP A 790 48.99 -11.35 -4.57
CA ASP A 790 50.11 -11.92 -3.84
C ASP A 790 51.07 -10.90 -3.20
N THR A 791 50.88 -9.60 -3.51
CA THR A 791 51.56 -8.49 -2.82
C THR A 791 50.94 -8.15 -1.47
N MET A 792 49.73 -8.65 -1.18
CA MET A 792 49.02 -8.45 0.07
C MET A 792 49.34 -9.55 1.08
N ALA A 793 49.97 -9.18 2.21
CA ALA A 793 50.17 -10.09 3.32
C ALA A 793 49.06 -10.06 4.34
N MET A 794 48.51 -11.22 4.67
CA MET A 794 47.42 -11.31 5.66
C MET A 794 47.96 -11.31 7.09
N PRO A 795 47.50 -10.36 7.95
CA PRO A 795 47.90 -10.34 9.36
C PRO A 795 47.22 -11.49 10.12
N ASP A 796 47.50 -11.59 11.40
CA ASP A 796 46.72 -12.44 12.30
C ASP A 796 45.40 -11.74 12.71
N GLU A 797 44.51 -12.44 13.41
CA GLU A 797 43.26 -11.91 13.91
C GLU A 797 43.47 -10.79 14.95
N GLY A 798 42.61 -9.76 14.92
CA GLY A 798 42.71 -8.68 15.89
C GLY A 798 42.03 -7.38 15.44
N TRP A 799 42.15 -6.33 16.24
CA TRP A 799 41.67 -5.00 15.91
C TRP A 799 42.52 -4.38 14.81
N ALA A 800 41.88 -4.02 13.71
CA ALA A 800 42.57 -3.51 12.52
C ALA A 800 43.20 -2.15 12.74
N THR A 801 44.46 -1.99 12.30
CA THR A 801 45.23 -0.75 12.46
C THR A 801 45.57 -0.04 11.15
N ALA A 802 45.70 -0.78 10.05
CA ALA A 802 45.98 -0.24 8.72
C ALA A 802 45.36 -1.12 7.64
N LEU A 803 45.10 -0.52 6.47
CA LEU A 803 44.67 -1.19 5.26
C LEU A 803 45.83 -1.38 4.28
N GLN A 804 45.64 -2.28 3.33
CA GLN A 804 46.47 -2.52 2.16
C GLN A 804 45.63 -2.67 0.92
N GLN A 805 46.24 -2.43 -0.23
CA GLN A 805 45.61 -2.45 -1.53
C GLN A 805 46.61 -2.98 -2.56
N ASP A 806 46.15 -3.60 -3.61
CA ASP A 806 46.92 -4.02 -4.76
C ASP A 806 46.52 -3.21 -5.99
N ASP A 807 47.48 -2.74 -6.79
CA ASP A 807 47.25 -1.91 -7.96
C ASP A 807 46.36 -2.61 -9.04
N ARG A 808 46.30 -3.94 -9.00
CA ARG A 808 45.48 -4.76 -9.90
C ARG A 808 44.01 -4.81 -9.48
N ALA A 809 43.73 -4.50 -8.19
CA ALA A 809 42.41 -4.58 -7.59
C ALA A 809 42.14 -3.43 -6.63
N LEU A 810 42.09 -2.22 -7.18
CA LEU A 810 42.01 -0.97 -6.41
C LEU A 810 40.74 -0.80 -5.57
N SER A 811 39.69 -1.59 -5.82
CA SER A 811 38.47 -1.64 -4.98
C SER A 811 38.67 -2.47 -3.70
N VAL A 812 39.66 -3.37 -3.68
CA VAL A 812 39.89 -4.28 -2.56
C VAL A 812 40.89 -3.62 -1.58
N GLN A 813 40.36 -2.98 -0.54
CA GLN A 813 41.13 -2.41 0.57
C GLN A 813 40.88 -3.23 1.83
N ILE A 814 41.86 -4.02 2.26
CA ILE A 814 41.67 -4.99 3.35
C ILE A 814 42.73 -4.80 4.45
N THR A 815 42.49 -5.37 5.60
CA THR A 815 43.38 -5.22 6.77
C THR A 815 44.79 -5.68 6.45
N LYS A 816 45.75 -4.77 6.71
CA LYS A 816 47.20 -4.98 6.60
C LYS A 816 47.82 -5.38 7.92
N SER A 817 47.39 -4.77 9.01
CA SER A 817 47.96 -4.97 10.34
C SER A 817 46.89 -4.83 11.42
N VAL A 818 47.14 -5.46 12.55
CA VAL A 818 46.29 -5.48 13.73
C VAL A 818 47.08 -5.06 14.97
N GLY A 819 46.41 -4.81 16.09
CA GLY A 819 47.01 -4.37 17.34
C GLY A 819 46.35 -3.10 17.89
N GLY A 820 45.22 -2.67 17.31
CA GLY A 820 44.44 -1.56 17.80
C GLY A 820 43.49 -1.94 18.94
N SER A 821 42.40 -1.19 19.05
CA SER A 821 41.31 -1.42 20.00
C SER A 821 40.00 -0.92 19.41
N SER A 822 38.88 -1.14 20.10
CA SER A 822 37.55 -0.61 19.71
C SER A 822 37.44 0.92 19.69
N GLY A 823 38.45 1.65 20.10
CA GLY A 823 38.47 3.12 20.10
C GLY A 823 39.65 3.72 19.31
N THR A 824 40.56 2.93 18.74
CA THR A 824 41.76 3.40 18.06
C THR A 824 41.86 2.87 16.63
N HIS A 825 42.55 3.58 15.77
CA HIS A 825 42.77 3.25 14.35
C HIS A 825 41.43 3.09 13.62
N LEU A 826 41.16 1.93 12.98
CA LEU A 826 39.92 1.64 12.31
C LEU A 826 38.77 1.30 13.29
N ALA A 827 39.16 0.88 14.52
CA ALA A 827 38.24 0.49 15.59
C ALA A 827 37.29 -0.66 15.23
N ASP A 828 37.60 -1.43 14.22
CA ASP A 828 36.84 -2.57 13.71
C ASP A 828 37.71 -3.84 13.82
N TYR A 829 37.08 -5.01 13.89
CA TYR A 829 37.79 -6.25 14.15
C TYR A 829 38.03 -7.06 12.88
N PHE A 830 39.17 -7.73 12.80
CA PHE A 830 39.57 -8.58 11.68
C PHE A 830 39.63 -10.03 12.10
N TRP A 831 38.93 -10.89 11.38
CA TRP A 831 38.81 -12.32 11.63
C TRP A 831 39.38 -13.10 10.45
N ILE A 832 40.28 -14.06 10.69
CA ILE A 832 40.93 -14.79 9.61
C ILE A 832 41.17 -16.27 9.94
N ASN A 833 41.01 -17.10 8.92
CA ASN A 833 41.56 -18.43 8.84
C ASN A 833 42.32 -18.54 7.51
N LYS A 834 43.61 -18.71 7.58
CA LYS A 834 44.49 -18.69 6.40
C LYS A 834 44.52 -20.01 5.61
N SER A 835 43.84 -21.06 6.07
CA SER A 835 43.83 -22.38 5.41
C SER A 835 42.60 -22.57 4.54
N GLY A 836 42.80 -23.09 3.33
CA GLY A 836 41.73 -23.38 2.38
C GLY A 836 41.08 -22.12 1.78
N ILE A 837 39.94 -22.32 1.13
CA ILE A 837 39.18 -21.21 0.52
C ILE A 837 38.30 -20.54 1.59
N ARG A 838 38.44 -19.24 1.75
CA ARG A 838 37.60 -18.39 2.64
C ARG A 838 36.91 -17.33 1.85
N ILE A 839 35.67 -17.10 2.24
CA ILE A 839 34.83 -16.03 1.68
C ILE A 839 34.97 -14.75 2.50
N ALA A 840 34.76 -13.63 1.86
CA ALA A 840 34.77 -12.34 2.52
C ALA A 840 33.38 -11.98 3.07
N LEU A 841 33.36 -11.59 4.34
CA LEU A 841 32.17 -11.09 5.03
C LEU A 841 32.53 -9.74 5.69
N HIS A 842 31.75 -8.72 5.41
CA HIS A 842 31.93 -7.35 5.95
C HIS A 842 30.88 -6.95 6.96
N GLY A 843 31.24 -6.01 7.83
CA GLY A 843 30.36 -5.10 8.54
C GLY A 843 29.87 -5.56 9.90
N GLY A 844 29.97 -6.85 10.21
CA GLY A 844 29.38 -7.38 11.45
C GLY A 844 27.87 -7.39 11.46
N GLY A 845 27.26 -8.15 12.36
CA GLY A 845 25.82 -8.31 12.49
C GLY A 845 25.29 -7.72 13.81
N SER A 846 24.00 -7.93 14.05
CA SER A 846 23.22 -7.39 15.18
C SER A 846 23.71 -7.80 16.60
N GLY A 847 24.64 -8.71 16.70
CA GLY A 847 25.24 -9.17 17.97
C GLY A 847 26.75 -8.95 18.07
N ARG A 848 27.35 -8.10 17.22
CA ARG A 848 28.82 -7.91 17.21
C ARG A 848 29.32 -6.78 18.09
N GLY A 849 28.43 -5.87 18.50
CA GLY A 849 28.77 -4.77 19.40
C GLY A 849 29.84 -3.86 18.81
N ASP A 850 30.84 -3.52 19.62
CA ASP A 850 31.94 -2.62 19.27
C ASP A 850 32.89 -3.15 18.18
N ARG A 851 32.82 -4.46 17.85
CA ARG A 851 33.67 -5.03 16.80
C ARG A 851 33.17 -4.76 15.39
N ALA A 852 31.88 -4.45 15.24
CA ALA A 852 31.26 -4.16 13.96
C ALA A 852 31.69 -2.80 13.42
N GLY A 853 31.74 -2.66 12.12
CA GLY A 853 32.03 -1.40 11.44
C GLY A 853 32.37 -1.60 9.98
N PRO A 854 32.60 -0.56 9.22
CA PRO A 854 32.92 -0.67 7.78
C PRO A 854 34.11 -1.59 7.48
N PHE A 855 35.08 -1.64 8.38
CA PHE A 855 36.30 -2.42 8.20
C PHE A 855 36.31 -3.72 9.00
N ASP A 856 35.19 -4.09 9.66
CA ASP A 856 35.02 -5.42 10.28
C ASP A 856 34.95 -6.45 9.15
N LEU A 857 36.03 -7.17 8.97
CA LEU A 857 36.21 -8.11 7.88
C LEU A 857 36.44 -9.51 8.44
N ARG A 858 35.65 -10.46 7.99
CA ARG A 858 35.77 -11.86 8.38
C ARG A 858 36.14 -12.72 7.18
N LEU A 859 37.36 -13.27 7.23
CA LEU A 859 37.93 -14.27 6.30
C LEU A 859 38.08 -15.64 6.97
N ALA A 860 37.27 -15.93 7.98
CA ALA A 860 37.27 -17.22 8.67
C ALA A 860 36.23 -18.19 8.14
N SER A 861 35.28 -17.72 7.36
CA SER A 861 34.14 -18.48 6.86
C SER A 861 34.45 -19.18 5.55
N GLY A 862 33.97 -20.44 5.40
CA GLY A 862 34.02 -21.16 4.13
C GLY A 862 32.79 -20.86 3.26
N ALA A 863 32.83 -21.28 1.99
CA ALA A 863 31.74 -21.03 1.04
C ALA A 863 30.40 -21.73 1.42
N GLY A 864 30.43 -22.72 2.31
CA GLY A 864 29.25 -23.40 2.84
C GLY A 864 28.60 -22.70 4.05
N ASP A 865 29.20 -21.64 4.58
CA ASP A 865 28.68 -20.92 5.75
C ASP A 865 27.32 -20.30 5.43
N ALA A 866 26.32 -20.62 6.26
CA ALA A 866 24.90 -20.28 6.00
C ALA A 866 24.18 -19.84 7.28
N GLY A 867 24.86 -19.09 8.13
CA GLY A 867 24.30 -18.60 9.38
C GLY A 867 23.15 -17.58 9.18
N TRP A 868 22.22 -17.51 10.10
CA TRP A 868 21.14 -16.53 10.07
C TRP A 868 21.64 -15.08 10.16
N THR A 869 22.81 -14.88 10.75
CA THR A 869 23.46 -13.56 10.87
C THR A 869 24.18 -13.11 9.61
N VAL A 870 24.19 -13.94 8.57
CA VAL A 870 24.91 -13.69 7.32
C VAL A 870 23.88 -13.47 6.21
N GLY A 871 24.00 -12.35 5.53
CA GLY A 871 23.15 -11.95 4.43
C GLY A 871 23.92 -11.58 3.17
N GLY A 872 23.20 -11.34 2.10
CA GLY A 872 23.75 -10.88 0.82
C GLY A 872 22.97 -9.72 0.28
N ASP A 873 23.64 -8.63 -0.02
CA ASP A 873 23.06 -7.46 -0.63
C ASP A 873 23.04 -7.58 -2.16
N LEU A 874 21.98 -7.15 -2.82
CA LEU A 874 21.91 -7.15 -4.27
C LEU A 874 22.92 -6.15 -4.84
N SER A 875 23.89 -6.65 -5.60
CA SER A 875 24.84 -5.83 -6.36
C SER A 875 24.38 -5.68 -7.80
N ILE A 876 24.28 -4.43 -8.21
CA ILE A 876 23.92 -4.05 -9.58
C ILE A 876 25.19 -4.04 -10.41
N PRO A 877 25.20 -4.55 -11.65
CA PRO A 877 26.41 -4.60 -12.48
C PRO A 877 27.10 -3.24 -12.62
N GLY A 878 28.41 -3.28 -12.50
CA GLY A 878 29.29 -2.13 -12.71
C GLY A 878 29.45 -1.79 -14.18
#